data_02e68b31c34f5e2271148b5bd8e04ce5
#
_entry.id   02e68b31c34f5e2271148b5bd8e04ce5
#
_cell.length_a   1.000
_cell.length_b   1.000
_cell.length_c   1.000
_cell.angle_alpha   90.00
_cell.angle_beta   90.00
_cell.angle_gamma   90.00
#
_symmetry.space_group_name_H-M   'P 1'
#
loop_
_entity.id
_entity.type
_entity.pdbx_description
1 polymer ?
#
loop_
_entity_poly.entity_id
_entity_poly.type
_entity_poly.pdbx_seq_one_letter_code
_entity_poly.pdbx_strand_id
1 'polypeptide(L)'
;MKKTNLLFSGLLSSGLLFGSLAIVGCTDSKPDAETTNPETEMSTNIAWQDSQARFTVIADGVIRMEYDKDGQFCDNPSFIATLRQYPKANFTVKETEQMVLISTSKMCLSYKKGSGKFTADNLAIQAEASLSKSFTWHPGDTPQNNLGGTYRTLDGYDGSKYYSWDHNKPGQGQELPLEDGILTRDGWTLLDDSKGLLFDGDVNDLSSAELPWVKERKDDTIDWYFMAYGHDYKQALHDYTLFADRIPLPPRYVFGYWWSRYWSYSDAEMRQVVKDFQEYAIPLDVLVVDMDWHWVEPGKGGWTGYTWNDRLFPSPEKFLQYLKQNNLQITLNLHPADGIPAYEDKYGQLAEYLGMDPLSKETIPYDGSNPKFMRGWLDKILLPLQKQGVDFWWLDWQQQLNDNRIPALSNTWWLNYCIFDNQRRTQPEHRPMLYHRWGGMGNHRYQIGFSGDTYSTWASLAYQPYFNATASNVGYGYWSHDLGGHMFVNYNDKLDRELYTRWMQLGTYLPVMRSHSTKNANMQKEPWKLGSEFQPAVTASIRQRYKLAPYIYTTAREAYETGISLCRPLYYDYPEAEEAYDPEFRNQYMFGSQMLVAPITEPMVDGVSKVKIWLPEGLWFETATGTMLQGGQIVERRFLIDEYPVYVKAGSIIPTTGSDVKNLASCSDKVCLDIYPGNVESEGQYYEDNGNDRDYDKKYAVTTFKTKYEGKKQIINLGERKGSYNGMPARRSYSVKIYGVPAPTEVLLDGKSVDCTYIPEELVVLIELGEPDPECEHSLQITYPEGMPELNNGLVGQFRRMKNTMTQMKYRDAGINFCEGLGEMGSISEALLYFPEEFASRIQQFQDNYNQLPQLLDKQKLSPENKQFFLDDVLY
;
A
#
# COMPACT_ATOMS: atom_id res chain seq x y z
N MET A 1 -9.51 58.75 -9.42
CA MET A 1 -10.15 59.51 -10.53
C MET A 1 -10.82 58.49 -11.47
N LYS A 2 -12.15 58.64 -11.59
CA LYS A 2 -13.08 58.15 -12.64
C LYS A 2 -12.94 56.67 -13.07
N LYS A 3 -13.80 55.72 -12.69
CA LYS A 3 -15.22 55.45 -13.09
C LYS A 3 -15.40 55.38 -14.61
N THR A 4 -15.84 54.21 -15.11
CA THR A 4 -17.14 54.10 -15.80
C THR A 4 -17.59 52.64 -15.92
N ASN A 5 -18.81 52.38 -15.44
CA ASN A 5 -19.65 51.19 -15.67
C ASN A 5 -20.18 51.18 -17.10
N LEU A 6 -20.61 50.03 -17.59
CA LEU A 6 -21.89 49.91 -18.31
C LEU A 6 -22.46 48.48 -18.29
N LEU A 7 -23.69 48.45 -17.85
CA LEU A 7 -24.71 47.39 -17.89
C LEU A 7 -25.33 47.23 -19.28
N PHE A 8 -25.94 46.07 -19.55
CA PHE A 8 -27.33 45.87 -20.10
C PHE A 8 -27.50 44.33 -20.27
N SER A 9 -28.34 43.63 -19.60
CA SER A 9 -29.79 43.53 -19.44
C SER A 9 -30.57 42.93 -20.62
N GLY A 10 -31.28 41.90 -20.28
CA GLY A 10 -32.65 41.59 -20.66
C GLY A 10 -32.79 40.38 -21.62
N LEU A 11 -33.80 39.58 -21.63
CA LEU A 11 -35.10 39.34 -20.99
C LEU A 11 -35.60 37.97 -21.47
N LEU A 12 -36.07 37.08 -20.58
CA LEU A 12 -37.42 36.56 -20.41
C LEU A 12 -38.20 35.98 -21.62
N SER A 13 -38.62 34.68 -21.49
CA SER A 13 -40.03 34.27 -21.50
C SER A 13 -40.13 32.74 -21.36
N SER A 14 -40.64 32.19 -20.32
CA SER A 14 -42.00 31.78 -19.87
C SER A 14 -42.79 30.92 -20.87
N GLY A 15 -43.12 29.69 -20.36
CA GLY A 15 -44.13 28.83 -20.97
C GLY A 15 -44.48 27.64 -20.08
N LEU A 16 -45.45 27.82 -19.20
CA LEU A 16 -46.16 26.75 -18.48
C LEU A 16 -47.08 25.99 -19.43
N LEU A 17 -47.26 24.68 -19.24
CA LEU A 17 -48.57 24.05 -19.38
C LEU A 17 -48.70 22.74 -18.59
N PHE A 18 -49.83 22.65 -17.93
CA PHE A 18 -50.34 21.60 -17.05
C PHE A 18 -50.89 20.39 -17.83
N GLY A 19 -51.05 19.27 -17.12
CA GLY A 19 -52.03 18.24 -17.52
C GLY A 19 -51.66 16.85 -17.03
N SER A 20 -52.09 16.47 -15.94
CA SER A 20 -53.22 15.62 -15.47
C SER A 20 -52.89 14.15 -15.24
N LEU A 21 -53.22 13.70 -14.07
CA LEU A 21 -53.26 12.34 -13.50
C LEU A 21 -53.97 11.31 -14.39
N ALA A 22 -53.44 10.09 -14.32
CA ALA A 22 -54.27 8.88 -14.33
C ALA A 22 -53.66 7.83 -13.45
N ILE A 23 -54.39 7.39 -12.44
CA ILE A 23 -54.17 6.24 -11.54
C ILE A 23 -54.70 5.01 -12.28
N VAL A 24 -53.88 3.95 -12.42
CA VAL A 24 -54.39 2.58 -12.54
C VAL A 24 -53.38 1.60 -11.92
N GLY A 25 -53.76 0.93 -10.95
CA GLY A 25 -53.71 -0.43 -10.49
C GLY A 25 -52.42 -1.24 -10.49
N CYS A 26 -52.12 -1.71 -9.32
CA CYS A 26 -51.15 -2.78 -8.97
C CYS A 26 -51.34 -4.04 -9.81
N THR A 27 -50.22 -4.61 -10.31
CA THR A 27 -50.00 -6.07 -10.33
C THR A 27 -48.53 -6.35 -10.04
N ASP A 28 -48.30 -7.23 -9.10
CA ASP A 28 -47.04 -7.78 -8.65
C ASP A 28 -46.28 -8.43 -9.81
N SER A 29 -45.03 -7.99 -10.02
CA SER A 29 -43.94 -8.82 -10.51
C SER A 29 -42.65 -8.08 -10.18
N LYS A 30 -41.87 -8.61 -9.21
CA LYS A 30 -40.51 -8.20 -8.94
C LYS A 30 -39.68 -8.44 -10.23
N PRO A 31 -38.95 -7.47 -10.74
CA PRO A 31 -37.79 -7.76 -11.54
C PRO A 31 -36.58 -7.84 -10.57
N ASP A 32 -35.84 -8.94 -10.68
CA ASP A 32 -34.50 -9.04 -10.14
C ASP A 32 -33.69 -7.84 -10.63
N ALA A 33 -33.25 -7.01 -9.70
CA ALA A 33 -32.34 -5.92 -10.00
C ALA A 33 -30.93 -6.53 -10.16
N GLU A 34 -30.63 -7.03 -11.35
CA GLU A 34 -29.25 -7.11 -11.81
C GLU A 34 -28.71 -5.67 -11.86
N THR A 35 -27.84 -5.33 -10.96
CA THR A 35 -26.96 -4.16 -11.09
C THR A 35 -25.95 -4.46 -12.19
N THR A 36 -26.36 -4.40 -13.44
CA THR A 36 -25.45 -4.35 -14.56
C THR A 36 -24.85 -2.94 -14.59
N ASN A 37 -23.58 -2.82 -14.15
CA ASN A 37 -22.75 -1.77 -14.72
C ASN A 37 -22.93 -1.82 -16.25
N PRO A 38 -23.17 -0.69 -16.94
CA PRO A 38 -23.24 -0.72 -18.39
C PRO A 38 -21.96 -1.39 -18.89
N GLU A 39 -22.09 -2.52 -19.60
CA GLU A 39 -20.94 -3.18 -20.20
C GLU A 39 -20.22 -2.14 -21.06
N THR A 40 -19.00 -1.80 -20.67
CA THR A 40 -18.17 -0.89 -21.45
C THR A 40 -17.88 -1.57 -22.78
N GLU A 41 -18.30 -0.98 -23.89
CA GLU A 41 -18.05 -1.51 -25.23
C GLU A 41 -16.53 -1.65 -25.45
N MET A 42 -16.06 -2.88 -25.59
CA MET A 42 -14.64 -3.18 -25.83
C MET A 42 -14.36 -3.15 -27.33
N SER A 43 -13.19 -2.61 -27.70
CA SER A 43 -12.78 -2.45 -29.09
C SER A 43 -11.26 -2.58 -29.23
N THR A 44 -10.80 -2.88 -30.44
CA THR A 44 -9.37 -2.79 -30.78
C THR A 44 -8.88 -1.35 -30.93
N ASN A 45 -9.79 -0.39 -31.12
CA ASN A 45 -9.51 1.06 -31.25
C ASN A 45 -8.42 1.43 -32.29
N ILE A 46 -8.26 0.60 -33.34
CA ILE A 46 -7.33 0.92 -34.45
C ILE A 46 -7.84 2.18 -35.15
N ALA A 47 -7.09 3.28 -34.98
CA ALA A 47 -7.47 4.57 -35.55
C ALA A 47 -7.07 4.67 -37.01
N TRP A 48 -5.90 4.14 -37.38
CA TRP A 48 -5.40 4.15 -38.75
C TRP A 48 -4.33 3.10 -38.95
N GLN A 49 -4.25 2.55 -40.17
CA GLN A 49 -3.25 1.55 -40.56
C GLN A 49 -3.00 1.65 -42.07
N ASP A 50 -1.72 1.48 -42.46
CA ASP A 50 -1.31 1.21 -43.85
C ASP A 50 -0.53 -0.12 -43.93
N SER A 51 0.26 -0.29 -44.96
CA SER A 51 1.05 -1.52 -45.20
C SER A 51 2.22 -1.68 -44.21
N GLN A 52 2.61 -0.66 -43.45
CA GLN A 52 3.82 -0.70 -42.60
C GLN A 52 3.62 -0.01 -41.24
N ALA A 53 2.64 0.84 -41.08
CA ALA A 53 2.39 1.54 -39.81
C ALA A 53 0.95 1.32 -39.33
N ARG A 54 0.79 1.14 -38.01
CA ARG A 54 -0.51 1.05 -37.33
C ARG A 54 -0.54 1.95 -36.10
N PHE A 55 -1.64 2.67 -35.92
CA PHE A 55 -1.88 3.51 -34.73
C PHE A 55 -3.16 3.09 -34.05
N THR A 56 -3.07 2.81 -32.75
CA THR A 56 -4.19 2.37 -31.91
C THR A 56 -4.37 3.34 -30.77
N VAL A 57 -5.55 3.94 -30.62
CA VAL A 57 -5.87 4.83 -29.49
C VAL A 57 -6.42 4.01 -28.34
N ILE A 58 -5.63 3.81 -27.29
CA ILE A 58 -6.01 3.01 -26.12
C ILE A 58 -6.93 3.83 -25.20
N ALA A 59 -6.54 5.06 -24.95
CA ALA A 59 -7.29 6.06 -24.17
C ALA A 59 -6.98 7.46 -24.70
N ASP A 60 -7.67 8.48 -24.22
CA ASP A 60 -7.43 9.87 -24.64
C ASP A 60 -5.96 10.30 -24.47
N GLY A 61 -5.28 9.74 -23.46
CA GLY A 61 -3.87 9.98 -23.15
C GLY A 61 -2.91 8.92 -23.69
N VAL A 62 -3.35 7.84 -24.36
CA VAL A 62 -2.47 6.73 -24.73
C VAL A 62 -2.65 6.32 -26.17
N ILE A 63 -1.57 6.35 -26.97
CA ILE A 63 -1.54 5.84 -28.35
C ILE A 63 -0.44 4.78 -28.47
N ARG A 64 -0.79 3.59 -28.96
CA ARG A 64 0.16 2.57 -29.42
C ARG A 64 0.54 2.87 -30.87
N MET A 65 1.84 2.82 -31.15
CA MET A 65 2.41 3.11 -32.45
C MET A 65 3.28 1.95 -32.90
N GLU A 66 2.92 1.31 -34.00
CA GLU A 66 3.57 0.11 -34.49
C GLU A 66 4.13 0.33 -35.89
N TYR A 67 5.34 -0.18 -36.14
CA TYR A 67 5.93 -0.28 -37.46
C TYR A 67 6.45 -1.69 -37.69
N ASP A 68 6.11 -2.25 -38.84
CA ASP A 68 6.65 -3.50 -39.35
C ASP A 68 6.85 -3.37 -40.87
N LYS A 69 8.05 -3.64 -41.37
CA LYS A 69 8.39 -3.47 -42.80
C LYS A 69 7.55 -4.36 -43.73
N ASP A 70 7.06 -5.49 -43.22
CA ASP A 70 6.28 -6.47 -43.95
C ASP A 70 4.76 -6.34 -43.64
N GLY A 71 4.36 -5.36 -42.81
CA GLY A 71 2.98 -5.13 -42.38
C GLY A 71 2.39 -6.21 -41.49
N GLN A 72 3.23 -7.01 -40.86
CA GLN A 72 2.81 -8.07 -39.95
C GLN A 72 2.81 -7.58 -38.51
N PHE A 73 1.81 -6.79 -38.15
CA PHE A 73 1.67 -6.24 -36.82
C PHE A 73 1.43 -7.34 -35.77
N CYS A 74 1.97 -7.14 -34.57
CA CYS A 74 1.96 -8.15 -33.52
C CYS A 74 0.80 -7.92 -32.55
N ASP A 75 -0.18 -8.83 -32.55
CA ASP A 75 -1.31 -8.84 -31.61
C ASP A 75 -1.14 -9.83 -30.46
N ASN A 76 0.01 -10.53 -30.37
CA ASN A 76 0.34 -11.33 -29.20
C ASN A 76 0.53 -10.44 -27.97
N PRO A 77 0.09 -10.87 -26.76
CA PRO A 77 0.45 -10.22 -25.52
C PRO A 77 1.97 -10.14 -25.36
N SER A 78 2.45 -9.05 -24.78
CA SER A 78 3.86 -8.90 -24.40
C SER A 78 4.03 -8.92 -22.88
N PHE A 79 5.27 -8.95 -22.42
CA PHE A 79 5.57 -8.90 -20.99
C PHE A 79 5.12 -7.58 -20.34
N ILE A 80 5.11 -6.49 -21.10
CA ILE A 80 4.62 -5.18 -20.63
C ILE A 80 3.12 -5.07 -20.80
N ALA A 81 2.59 -5.37 -21.99
CA ALA A 81 1.23 -5.13 -22.38
C ALA A 81 0.50 -6.45 -22.72
N THR A 82 -0.39 -6.87 -21.83
CA THR A 82 -1.11 -8.15 -21.99
C THR A 82 -2.50 -7.99 -22.59
N LEU A 83 -3.09 -6.80 -22.55
CA LEU A 83 -4.42 -6.55 -23.10
C LEU A 83 -4.33 -6.02 -24.53
N ARG A 84 -5.24 -6.48 -25.39
CA ARG A 84 -5.36 -6.07 -26.81
C ARG A 84 -6.76 -5.60 -27.17
N GLN A 85 -7.66 -5.59 -26.21
CA GLN A 85 -9.01 -5.03 -26.29
C GLN A 85 -9.15 -3.92 -25.24
N TYR A 86 -9.66 -2.78 -25.62
CA TYR A 86 -9.69 -1.59 -24.78
C TYR A 86 -11.11 -1.02 -24.70
N PRO A 87 -11.45 -0.27 -23.65
CA PRO A 87 -12.66 0.55 -23.66
C PRO A 87 -12.68 1.41 -24.92
N LYS A 88 -13.86 1.60 -25.50
CA LYS A 88 -14.02 2.42 -26.71
C LYS A 88 -13.51 3.84 -26.45
N ALA A 89 -12.46 4.23 -27.18
CA ALA A 89 -11.83 5.54 -27.06
C ALA A 89 -12.48 6.58 -27.99
N ASN A 90 -12.41 7.86 -27.60
CA ASN A 90 -12.90 8.99 -28.38
C ASN A 90 -11.74 9.65 -29.15
N PHE A 91 -11.76 9.55 -30.46
CA PHE A 91 -10.74 10.17 -31.30
C PHE A 91 -11.31 10.58 -32.66
N THR A 92 -10.60 11.46 -33.35
CA THR A 92 -10.89 11.82 -34.73
C THR A 92 -9.71 11.56 -35.64
N VAL A 93 -9.97 11.13 -36.86
CA VAL A 93 -8.93 10.92 -37.86
C VAL A 93 -9.17 11.85 -39.03
N LYS A 94 -8.16 12.64 -39.38
CA LYS A 94 -8.17 13.50 -40.60
C LYS A 94 -7.06 13.03 -41.52
N GLU A 95 -7.41 12.65 -42.73
CA GLU A 95 -6.47 12.11 -43.69
C GLU A 95 -6.40 13.03 -44.93
N THR A 96 -5.16 13.27 -45.37
CA THR A 96 -4.85 13.92 -46.64
C THR A 96 -4.09 12.92 -47.54
N GLU A 97 -3.72 13.34 -48.75
CA GLU A 97 -2.87 12.49 -49.61
C GLU A 97 -1.53 12.11 -48.95
N GLN A 98 -0.95 12.98 -48.16
CA GLN A 98 0.40 12.82 -47.59
C GLN A 98 0.43 12.56 -46.09
N MET A 99 -0.57 12.99 -45.32
CA MET A 99 -0.57 12.98 -43.87
C MET A 99 -1.81 12.33 -43.30
N VAL A 100 -1.65 11.67 -42.17
CA VAL A 100 -2.73 11.34 -41.25
C VAL A 100 -2.53 12.10 -39.93
N LEU A 101 -3.64 12.65 -39.41
CA LEU A 101 -3.73 13.30 -38.10
C LEU A 101 -4.73 12.52 -37.27
N ILE A 102 -4.29 12.08 -36.08
CA ILE A 102 -5.13 11.38 -35.10
C ILE A 102 -5.19 12.26 -33.85
N SER A 103 -6.37 12.77 -33.53
CA SER A 103 -6.56 13.69 -32.40
C SER A 103 -7.48 13.06 -31.35
N THR A 104 -7.05 13.16 -30.08
CA THR A 104 -7.83 12.90 -28.88
C THR A 104 -8.08 14.22 -28.14
N SER A 105 -8.67 14.17 -26.96
CA SER A 105 -8.80 15.36 -26.09
C SER A 105 -7.45 15.81 -25.50
N LYS A 106 -6.41 14.98 -25.51
CA LYS A 106 -5.12 15.25 -24.85
C LYS A 106 -3.95 15.47 -25.81
N MET A 107 -4.00 14.91 -27.01
CA MET A 107 -2.88 15.00 -27.97
C MET A 107 -3.32 14.88 -29.43
N CYS A 108 -2.48 15.37 -30.32
CA CYS A 108 -2.61 15.20 -31.76
C CYS A 108 -1.34 14.53 -32.31
N LEU A 109 -1.48 13.32 -32.86
CA LEU A 109 -0.43 12.62 -33.60
C LEU A 109 -0.51 13.00 -35.07
N SER A 110 0.63 13.32 -35.68
CA SER A 110 0.78 13.53 -37.12
C SER A 110 1.81 12.55 -37.70
N TYR A 111 1.43 11.85 -38.77
CA TYR A 111 2.31 10.91 -39.47
C TYR A 111 2.27 11.10 -40.97
N LYS A 112 3.46 11.05 -41.62
CA LYS A 112 3.61 11.12 -43.07
C LYS A 112 3.41 9.72 -43.67
N LYS A 113 2.32 9.53 -44.40
CA LYS A 113 1.91 8.23 -44.97
C LYS A 113 2.98 7.64 -45.88
N GLY A 114 3.18 6.30 -45.74
CA GLY A 114 4.13 5.58 -46.58
C GLY A 114 5.59 5.98 -46.45
N SER A 115 5.96 6.69 -45.39
CA SER A 115 7.35 7.17 -45.16
C SER A 115 8.25 6.16 -44.45
N GLY A 116 7.71 4.96 -44.14
CA GLY A 116 8.48 3.87 -43.52
C GLY A 116 8.69 4.02 -42.02
N LYS A 117 9.83 3.55 -41.53
CA LYS A 117 10.17 3.54 -40.10
C LYS A 117 10.05 4.94 -39.46
N PHE A 118 9.59 5.01 -38.22
CA PHE A 118 9.35 6.26 -37.52
C PHE A 118 10.65 7.04 -37.25
N THR A 119 10.65 8.31 -37.63
CA THR A 119 11.75 9.28 -37.47
C THR A 119 11.20 10.64 -37.07
N ALA A 120 12.07 11.54 -36.61
CA ALA A 120 11.68 12.91 -36.27
C ALA A 120 11.06 13.69 -37.45
N ASP A 121 11.35 13.30 -38.71
CA ASP A 121 10.87 13.97 -39.91
C ASP A 121 9.49 13.48 -40.38
N ASN A 122 9.01 12.34 -39.86
CA ASN A 122 7.79 11.72 -40.36
C ASN A 122 6.71 11.44 -39.27
N LEU A 123 7.05 11.57 -37.99
CA LEU A 123 6.13 11.36 -36.88
C LEU A 123 6.32 12.44 -35.83
N ALA A 124 5.21 13.01 -35.34
CA ALA A 124 5.22 13.92 -34.20
C ALA A 124 3.94 13.77 -33.39
N ILE A 125 4.02 14.04 -32.09
CA ILE A 125 2.88 14.15 -31.19
C ILE A 125 2.94 15.50 -30.48
N GLN A 126 1.84 16.24 -30.56
CA GLN A 126 1.69 17.53 -29.91
C GLN A 126 0.62 17.45 -28.82
N ALA A 127 0.94 18.03 -27.65
CA ALA A 127 -0.02 18.17 -26.57
C ALA A 127 -1.17 19.09 -26.96
N GLU A 128 -2.41 18.72 -26.61
CA GLU A 128 -3.57 19.61 -26.70
C GLU A 128 -3.59 20.62 -25.55
N ALA A 129 -4.28 21.74 -25.75
CA ALA A 129 -4.35 22.82 -24.76
C ALA A 129 -5.04 22.43 -23.44
N SER A 130 -5.70 21.30 -23.40
CA SER A 130 -6.34 20.72 -22.21
C SER A 130 -5.35 20.16 -21.19
N LEU A 131 -4.11 19.84 -21.62
CA LEU A 131 -3.08 19.34 -20.72
C LEU A 131 -2.43 20.47 -19.92
N SER A 132 -2.16 20.20 -18.64
CA SER A 132 -1.44 21.13 -17.75
C SER A 132 0.00 21.43 -18.21
N LYS A 133 0.58 20.54 -19.02
CA LYS A 133 1.93 20.68 -19.58
C LYS A 133 1.90 20.59 -21.10
N SER A 134 2.40 21.63 -21.78
CA SER A 134 2.56 21.63 -23.23
C SER A 134 3.87 20.96 -23.63
N PHE A 135 3.86 20.18 -24.71
CA PHE A 135 5.03 19.57 -25.32
C PHE A 135 4.79 19.31 -26.81
N THR A 136 5.87 19.13 -27.54
CA THR A 136 5.89 18.49 -28.86
C THR A 136 6.97 17.43 -28.83
N TRP A 137 6.59 16.20 -29.13
CA TRP A 137 7.49 15.05 -29.13
C TRP A 137 7.76 14.54 -30.54
N HIS A 138 8.99 14.11 -30.77
CA HIS A 138 9.43 13.41 -31.98
C HIS A 138 10.18 12.13 -31.62
N PRO A 139 10.21 11.11 -32.51
CA PRO A 139 11.07 9.94 -32.33
C PRO A 139 12.53 10.33 -32.04
N GLY A 140 13.03 9.83 -30.91
CA GLY A 140 14.36 10.14 -30.41
C GLY A 140 14.39 11.11 -29.23
N ASP A 141 13.29 11.84 -28.97
CA ASP A 141 13.18 12.66 -27.76
C ASP A 141 13.03 11.76 -26.53
N THR A 142 13.68 12.13 -25.42
CA THR A 142 13.62 11.45 -24.14
C THR A 142 13.18 12.42 -23.05
N PRO A 143 12.32 12.00 -22.09
CA PRO A 143 11.95 12.85 -20.98
C PRO A 143 13.18 13.11 -20.09
N GLN A 144 13.29 14.31 -19.54
CA GLN A 144 14.44 14.74 -18.74
C GLN A 144 14.14 14.64 -17.22
N ASN A 145 12.88 14.66 -16.83
CA ASN A 145 12.44 14.76 -15.44
C ASN A 145 11.59 13.54 -15.05
N ASN A 146 12.16 12.33 -15.26
CA ASN A 146 11.51 11.09 -14.82
C ASN A 146 11.45 11.03 -13.29
N LEU A 147 10.30 10.65 -12.75
CA LEU A 147 10.04 10.60 -11.30
C LEU A 147 10.53 9.30 -10.66
N GLY A 148 11.19 8.43 -11.42
CA GLY A 148 11.72 7.15 -10.97
C GLY A 148 10.62 6.09 -10.85
N GLY A 149 11.03 4.86 -10.82
CA GLY A 149 10.21 3.68 -10.61
C GLY A 149 10.72 2.92 -9.39
N THR A 150 11.23 1.72 -9.62
CA THR A 150 11.77 0.87 -8.56
C THR A 150 13.06 0.20 -9.00
N TYR A 151 13.58 -0.69 -8.20
CA TYR A 151 14.77 -1.46 -8.51
C TYR A 151 14.63 -2.89 -7.99
N ARG A 152 15.34 -3.82 -8.61
CA ARG A 152 15.18 -5.26 -8.33
C ARG A 152 15.38 -5.60 -6.87
N THR A 153 16.40 -5.02 -6.21
CA THR A 153 16.80 -5.40 -4.87
C THR A 153 17.60 -4.30 -4.17
N LEU A 154 17.47 -4.25 -2.87
CA LEU A 154 18.30 -3.45 -1.97
C LEU A 154 19.36 -4.32 -1.24
N ASP A 155 19.68 -5.53 -1.76
CA ASP A 155 20.68 -6.41 -1.17
C ASP A 155 22.01 -5.68 -0.97
N GLY A 156 22.51 -5.71 0.27
CA GLY A 156 23.79 -5.08 0.59
C GLY A 156 23.79 -3.55 0.51
N TYR A 157 22.61 -2.90 0.44
CA TYR A 157 22.47 -1.45 0.44
C TYR A 157 22.17 -0.92 1.83
N ASP A 158 22.85 0.14 2.26
CA ASP A 158 22.66 0.75 3.59
C ASP A 158 21.85 2.04 3.59
N GLY A 159 21.24 2.37 2.45
CA GLY A 159 20.51 3.61 2.22
C GLY A 159 21.36 4.72 1.58
N SER A 160 22.66 4.56 1.54
CA SER A 160 23.59 5.51 0.91
C SER A 160 24.56 4.87 -0.08
N LYS A 161 24.94 3.62 0.15
CA LYS A 161 25.89 2.87 -0.68
C LYS A 161 25.70 1.37 -0.59
N TYR A 162 26.15 0.66 -1.63
CA TYR A 162 26.25 -0.79 -1.62
C TYR A 162 27.49 -1.25 -0.86
N TYR A 163 27.31 -2.30 -0.08
CA TYR A 163 28.40 -3.13 0.45
C TYR A 163 28.53 -4.40 -0.40
N SER A 164 29.75 -4.78 -0.72
CA SER A 164 30.00 -6.11 -1.27
C SER A 164 29.68 -7.18 -0.20
N TRP A 165 29.16 -8.33 -0.63
CA TRP A 165 29.07 -9.54 0.21
C TRP A 165 30.43 -9.99 0.78
N ASP A 166 31.52 -9.59 0.16
CA ASP A 166 32.86 -9.72 0.70
C ASP A 166 33.08 -8.56 1.69
N HIS A 167 32.89 -8.83 2.98
CA HIS A 167 33.07 -7.87 4.08
C HIS A 167 34.46 -7.19 4.10
N ASN A 168 35.43 -7.68 3.31
CA ASN A 168 36.76 -7.08 3.15
C ASN A 168 36.83 -6.06 2.01
N LYS A 169 35.77 -5.89 1.23
CA LYS A 169 35.71 -4.88 0.15
C LYS A 169 34.64 -3.86 0.52
N PRO A 170 35.03 -2.66 0.98
CA PRO A 170 34.07 -1.58 1.17
C PRO A 170 33.35 -1.34 -0.17
N GLY A 171 32.02 -1.22 -0.10
CA GLY A 171 31.19 -1.01 -1.28
C GLY A 171 31.70 0.17 -2.10
N GLN A 172 31.67 0.02 -3.40
CA GLN A 172 32.00 1.11 -4.31
C GLN A 172 30.81 2.07 -4.28
N GLY A 173 30.87 3.11 -3.47
CA GLY A 173 29.85 4.11 -3.16
C GLY A 173 29.01 4.62 -4.33
N GLN A 174 28.24 3.73 -4.95
CA GLN A 174 27.29 4.07 -6.01
C GLN A 174 25.92 4.27 -5.36
N GLU A 175 25.29 5.36 -5.70
CA GLU A 175 23.86 5.54 -5.47
C GLU A 175 23.09 4.43 -6.21
N LEU A 176 21.96 4.04 -5.67
CA LEU A 176 21.06 3.10 -6.33
C LEU A 176 20.36 3.83 -7.50
N PRO A 177 20.66 3.51 -8.77
CA PRO A 177 19.89 4.05 -9.87
C PRO A 177 18.52 3.35 -9.89
N LEU A 178 17.44 4.04 -9.53
CA LEU A 178 16.12 3.53 -9.81
C LEU A 178 15.92 3.38 -11.32
N GLU A 179 15.22 2.32 -11.73
CA GLU A 179 14.72 2.22 -13.10
C GLU A 179 13.73 3.36 -13.37
N ASP A 180 13.59 3.77 -14.61
CA ASP A 180 12.63 4.80 -14.99
C ASP A 180 11.20 4.33 -14.71
N GLY A 181 10.40 5.25 -14.15
CA GLY A 181 8.95 5.07 -14.02
C GLY A 181 8.20 5.56 -15.27
N ILE A 182 6.89 5.34 -15.27
CA ILE A 182 6.03 5.84 -16.36
C ILE A 182 5.60 7.29 -16.17
N LEU A 183 6.00 7.94 -15.09
CA LEU A 183 5.63 9.31 -14.76
C LEU A 183 6.82 10.26 -14.87
N THR A 184 6.58 11.42 -15.47
CA THR A 184 7.58 12.47 -15.65
C THR A 184 6.98 13.85 -15.41
N ARG A 185 7.77 14.81 -14.94
CA ARG A 185 7.35 16.22 -14.88
C ARG A 185 7.25 16.89 -16.27
N ASP A 186 7.72 16.20 -17.32
CA ASP A 186 7.58 16.68 -18.70
C ASP A 186 6.16 16.42 -19.25
N GLY A 187 5.33 15.66 -18.54
CA GLY A 187 3.92 15.43 -18.83
C GLY A 187 3.65 14.38 -19.92
N TRP A 188 4.70 13.65 -20.32
CA TRP A 188 4.60 12.56 -21.28
C TRP A 188 5.66 11.48 -21.00
N THR A 189 5.41 10.27 -21.47
CA THR A 189 6.40 9.19 -21.50
C THR A 189 6.21 8.31 -22.72
N LEU A 190 7.27 7.60 -23.09
CA LEU A 190 7.28 6.57 -24.13
C LEU A 190 7.73 5.25 -23.53
N LEU A 191 6.87 4.23 -23.59
CA LEU A 191 7.26 2.86 -23.29
C LEU A 191 7.60 2.15 -24.60
N ASP A 192 8.87 1.82 -24.77
CA ASP A 192 9.39 1.11 -25.95
C ASP A 192 9.40 -0.40 -25.69
N ASP A 193 8.39 -1.10 -26.22
CA ASP A 193 8.26 -2.56 -26.14
C ASP A 193 8.81 -3.29 -27.37
N SER A 194 9.50 -2.58 -28.28
CA SER A 194 9.96 -3.12 -29.56
C SER A 194 10.89 -4.33 -29.44
N LYS A 195 11.62 -4.44 -28.32
CA LYS A 195 12.50 -5.57 -27.98
C LYS A 195 11.94 -6.46 -26.90
N GLY A 196 10.73 -6.14 -26.40
CA GLY A 196 10.06 -6.89 -25.36
C GLY A 196 9.69 -8.30 -25.81
N LEU A 197 9.76 -9.25 -24.92
CA LEU A 197 9.32 -10.63 -25.18
C LEU A 197 7.79 -10.69 -25.25
N LEU A 198 7.31 -11.65 -26.02
CA LEU A 198 5.90 -11.94 -26.23
C LEU A 198 5.50 -13.23 -25.52
N PHE A 199 4.20 -13.42 -25.38
CA PHE A 199 3.60 -14.72 -25.12
C PHE A 199 3.12 -15.34 -26.44
N ASP A 200 3.15 -16.65 -26.55
CA ASP A 200 2.62 -17.41 -27.70
C ASP A 200 1.10 -17.58 -27.67
N GLY A 201 0.45 -17.25 -26.53
CA GLY A 201 -0.99 -17.32 -26.30
C GLY A 201 -1.51 -16.20 -25.42
N ASP A 202 -2.83 -16.16 -25.20
CA ASP A 202 -3.47 -15.20 -24.30
C ASP A 202 -3.27 -15.61 -22.82
N VAL A 203 -2.56 -14.80 -22.05
CA VAL A 203 -2.30 -15.04 -20.62
C VAL A 203 -3.56 -14.92 -19.78
N ASN A 204 -4.61 -14.25 -20.27
CA ASN A 204 -5.88 -14.08 -19.59
C ASN A 204 -6.91 -15.17 -19.94
N ASP A 205 -6.63 -16.02 -20.93
CA ASP A 205 -7.42 -17.23 -21.16
C ASP A 205 -7.02 -18.33 -20.16
N LEU A 206 -7.84 -18.51 -19.13
CA LEU A 206 -7.67 -19.51 -18.08
C LEU A 206 -8.39 -20.84 -18.37
N SER A 207 -8.85 -21.07 -19.59
CA SER A 207 -9.54 -22.30 -19.99
C SER A 207 -8.60 -23.52 -20.04
N SER A 208 -7.29 -23.29 -20.17
CA SER A 208 -6.23 -24.32 -20.16
C SER A 208 -5.36 -24.23 -18.91
N ALA A 209 -4.92 -25.36 -18.39
CA ALA A 209 -3.89 -25.43 -17.37
C ALA A 209 -2.47 -25.15 -17.91
N GLU A 210 -2.29 -25.16 -19.24
CA GLU A 210 -1.02 -24.86 -19.88
C GLU A 210 -0.72 -23.35 -19.81
N LEU A 211 0.53 -23.01 -19.51
CA LEU A 211 1.00 -21.64 -19.47
C LEU A 211 1.29 -21.16 -20.89
N PRO A 212 0.80 -20.00 -21.33
CA PRO A 212 1.36 -19.31 -22.49
C PRO A 212 2.86 -19.15 -22.35
N TRP A 213 3.60 -19.49 -23.40
CA TRP A 213 5.06 -19.58 -23.32
C TRP A 213 5.75 -18.35 -23.93
N VAL A 214 7.00 -18.13 -23.52
CA VAL A 214 7.80 -17.03 -24.04
C VAL A 214 8.07 -17.19 -25.53
N LYS A 215 7.92 -16.11 -26.27
CA LYS A 215 8.18 -16.00 -27.71
C LYS A 215 9.01 -14.74 -27.98
N GLU A 216 10.05 -14.89 -28.77
CA GLU A 216 10.87 -13.76 -29.19
C GLU A 216 10.16 -12.94 -30.30
N ARG A 217 10.39 -11.63 -30.31
CA ARG A 217 9.91 -10.77 -31.39
C ARG A 217 10.75 -10.94 -32.65
N LYS A 218 10.18 -10.55 -33.78
CA LYS A 218 10.93 -10.36 -35.02
C LYS A 218 11.83 -9.13 -34.88
N ASP A 219 12.98 -9.19 -35.51
CA ASP A 219 13.89 -8.04 -35.61
C ASP A 219 13.28 -6.89 -36.43
N ASP A 220 13.71 -5.67 -36.12
CA ASP A 220 13.42 -4.45 -36.86
C ASP A 220 11.93 -4.03 -36.87
N THR A 221 11.19 -4.36 -35.81
CA THR A 221 9.83 -3.87 -35.55
C THR A 221 9.86 -2.73 -34.54
N ILE A 222 8.82 -1.86 -34.55
CA ILE A 222 8.56 -0.87 -33.50
C ILE A 222 7.23 -1.22 -32.85
N ASP A 223 7.18 -1.14 -31.53
CA ASP A 223 5.96 -1.25 -30.73
C ASP A 223 6.07 -0.30 -29.54
N TRP A 224 5.54 0.90 -29.69
CA TRP A 224 5.65 2.01 -28.76
C TRP A 224 4.30 2.36 -28.17
N TYR A 225 4.28 2.59 -26.85
CA TYR A 225 3.13 3.14 -26.14
C TYR A 225 3.49 4.55 -25.68
N PHE A 226 2.92 5.55 -26.35
CA PHE A 226 3.08 6.94 -25.98
C PHE A 226 1.96 7.35 -25.04
N MET A 227 2.33 7.99 -23.92
CA MET A 227 1.41 8.44 -22.88
C MET A 227 1.52 9.95 -22.69
N ALA A 228 0.42 10.68 -22.86
CA ALA A 228 0.30 12.13 -22.69
C ALA A 228 -0.72 12.44 -21.58
N TYR A 229 -0.26 12.96 -20.45
CA TYR A 229 -1.12 13.18 -19.28
C TYR A 229 -0.86 14.52 -18.55
N GLY A 230 0.15 15.33 -18.99
CA GLY A 230 0.54 16.52 -18.25
C GLY A 230 0.98 16.14 -16.83
N HIS A 231 0.31 16.72 -15.82
CA HIS A 231 0.52 16.35 -14.42
C HIS A 231 -0.63 15.53 -13.82
N ASP A 232 -1.51 14.97 -14.64
CA ASP A 232 -2.55 14.05 -14.18
C ASP A 232 -1.98 12.63 -14.03
N TYR A 233 -1.12 12.46 -13.03
CA TYR A 233 -0.40 11.21 -12.76
C TYR A 233 -1.32 10.05 -12.42
N LYS A 234 -2.45 10.32 -11.75
CA LYS A 234 -3.42 9.28 -11.41
C LYS A 234 -4.10 8.73 -12.66
N GLN A 235 -4.45 9.59 -13.61
CA GLN A 235 -5.00 9.16 -14.90
C GLN A 235 -3.97 8.37 -15.71
N ALA A 236 -2.69 8.77 -15.68
CA ALA A 236 -1.62 8.02 -16.35
C ALA A 236 -1.50 6.59 -15.82
N LEU A 237 -1.54 6.41 -14.49
CA LEU A 237 -1.50 5.09 -13.85
C LEU A 237 -2.75 4.26 -14.18
N HIS A 238 -3.91 4.87 -14.16
CA HIS A 238 -5.15 4.21 -14.58
C HIS A 238 -5.05 3.74 -16.05
N ASP A 239 -4.66 4.63 -16.96
CA ASP A 239 -4.55 4.32 -18.38
C ASP A 239 -3.47 3.26 -18.67
N TYR A 240 -2.41 3.21 -17.87
CA TYR A 240 -1.42 2.13 -17.91
C TYR A 240 -2.06 0.76 -17.68
N THR A 241 -3.00 0.65 -16.75
CA THR A 241 -3.69 -0.63 -16.49
C THR A 241 -4.57 -1.10 -17.65
N LEU A 242 -4.97 -0.20 -18.56
CA LEU A 242 -5.81 -0.56 -19.71
C LEU A 242 -5.08 -1.44 -20.75
N PHE A 243 -3.74 -1.41 -20.76
CA PHE A 243 -2.96 -2.26 -21.66
C PHE A 243 -2.00 -3.20 -20.93
N ALA A 244 -1.53 -2.81 -19.75
CA ALA A 244 -0.61 -3.59 -18.93
C ALA A 244 -1.31 -4.54 -17.95
N ASP A 245 -2.65 -4.51 -17.89
CA ASP A 245 -3.53 -5.17 -16.95
C ASP A 245 -3.45 -4.58 -15.52
N ARG A 246 -4.41 -4.96 -14.69
CA ARG A 246 -4.62 -4.41 -13.35
C ARG A 246 -3.62 -4.94 -12.34
N ILE A 247 -3.45 -4.19 -11.25
CA ILE A 247 -2.75 -4.63 -10.04
C ILE A 247 -3.69 -5.60 -9.30
N PRO A 248 -3.38 -6.91 -9.17
CA PRO A 248 -4.26 -7.83 -8.49
C PRO A 248 -4.47 -7.44 -7.01
N LEU A 249 -5.69 -7.62 -6.51
CA LEU A 249 -5.96 -7.46 -5.08
C LEU A 249 -5.41 -8.68 -4.32
N PRO A 250 -4.41 -8.52 -3.44
CA PRO A 250 -3.87 -9.63 -2.66
C PRO A 250 -4.90 -10.22 -1.70
N PRO A 251 -4.71 -11.47 -1.23
CA PRO A 251 -5.48 -11.99 -0.11
C PRO A 251 -5.40 -11.08 1.12
N ARG A 252 -6.49 -10.95 1.86
CA ARG A 252 -6.59 -10.01 2.99
C ARG A 252 -5.52 -10.22 4.07
N TYR A 253 -5.12 -11.46 4.33
CA TYR A 253 -4.09 -11.79 5.31
C TYR A 253 -2.71 -11.16 5.00
N VAL A 254 -2.44 -10.80 3.75
CA VAL A 254 -1.21 -10.12 3.33
C VAL A 254 -1.01 -8.81 4.09
N PHE A 255 -2.11 -8.14 4.44
CA PHE A 255 -2.10 -6.85 5.12
C PHE A 255 -1.96 -6.95 6.65
N GLY A 256 -1.92 -8.17 7.22
CA GLY A 256 -1.59 -8.40 8.62
C GLY A 256 -0.09 -8.33 8.89
N TYR A 257 0.30 -8.78 10.08
CA TYR A 257 1.70 -8.85 10.46
C TYR A 257 2.31 -10.19 10.08
N TRP A 258 3.54 -10.16 9.53
CA TRP A 258 4.31 -11.33 9.15
C TRP A 258 5.51 -11.47 10.07
N TRP A 259 5.63 -12.62 10.75
CA TRP A 259 6.83 -12.99 11.48
C TRP A 259 7.75 -13.79 10.56
N SER A 260 8.98 -13.29 10.42
CA SER A 260 10.03 -13.91 9.61
C SER A 260 11.37 -13.73 10.28
N ARG A 261 12.18 -14.76 10.24
CA ARG A 261 13.59 -14.73 10.67
C ARG A 261 14.35 -15.88 10.03
N TYR A 262 15.48 -15.61 9.40
CA TYR A 262 16.42 -16.66 9.04
C TYR A 262 17.03 -17.23 10.32
N TRP A 263 16.53 -18.38 10.73
CA TRP A 263 16.96 -19.11 11.93
C TRP A 263 16.60 -20.57 11.79
N SER A 264 17.46 -21.49 12.35
CA SER A 264 17.17 -22.93 12.32
C SER A 264 16.09 -23.31 13.34
N TYR A 265 14.90 -22.79 13.16
CA TYR A 265 13.75 -23.11 14.00
C TYR A 265 13.34 -24.58 13.83
N SER A 266 13.09 -25.26 14.94
CA SER A 266 12.32 -26.50 14.95
C SER A 266 10.81 -26.22 14.93
N ASP A 267 10.01 -27.23 14.59
CA ASP A 267 8.54 -27.23 14.72
C ASP A 267 8.11 -26.74 16.13
N ALA A 268 8.75 -27.28 17.19
CA ALA A 268 8.43 -26.91 18.57
C ALA A 268 8.71 -25.43 18.88
N GLU A 269 9.82 -24.87 18.38
CA GLU A 269 10.16 -23.47 18.56
C GLU A 269 9.25 -22.56 17.76
N MET A 270 8.87 -22.93 16.53
CA MET A 270 7.88 -22.17 15.76
C MET A 270 6.50 -22.15 16.41
N ARG A 271 6.06 -23.27 17.01
CA ARG A 271 4.83 -23.31 17.82
C ARG A 271 4.95 -22.45 19.07
N GLN A 272 6.13 -22.37 19.67
CA GLN A 272 6.34 -21.48 20.81
C GLN A 272 6.26 -20.00 20.39
N VAL A 273 6.86 -19.61 19.28
CA VAL A 273 6.70 -18.26 18.72
C VAL A 273 5.22 -17.88 18.55
N VAL A 274 4.39 -18.79 17.98
CA VAL A 274 2.95 -18.54 17.84
C VAL A 274 2.27 -18.36 19.19
N LYS A 275 2.61 -19.17 20.19
CA LYS A 275 2.08 -19.05 21.55
C LYS A 275 2.50 -17.74 22.22
N ASP A 276 3.75 -17.32 22.04
CA ASP A 276 4.27 -16.07 22.59
C ASP A 276 3.48 -14.88 22.01
N PHE A 277 3.23 -14.85 20.69
CA PHE A 277 2.35 -13.84 20.08
C PHE A 277 0.96 -13.79 20.72
N GLN A 278 0.38 -14.97 21.01
CA GLN A 278 -0.92 -15.06 21.67
C GLN A 278 -0.87 -14.61 23.13
N GLU A 279 0.17 -15.00 23.89
CA GLU A 279 0.37 -14.65 25.30
C GLU A 279 0.53 -13.13 25.47
N TYR A 280 1.31 -12.47 24.59
CA TYR A 280 1.46 -11.02 24.60
C TYR A 280 0.32 -10.27 23.89
N ALA A 281 -0.73 -10.98 23.44
CA ALA A 281 -1.86 -10.42 22.70
C ALA A 281 -1.43 -9.57 21.50
N ILE A 282 -0.42 -10.05 20.75
CA ILE A 282 0.07 -9.44 19.52
C ILE A 282 -0.51 -10.24 18.34
N PRO A 283 -1.27 -9.61 17.45
CA PRO A 283 -1.86 -10.31 16.31
C PRO A 283 -0.82 -10.75 15.29
N LEU A 284 -1.12 -11.87 14.59
CA LEU A 284 -0.24 -12.47 13.60
C LEU A 284 -1.06 -13.15 12.50
N ASP A 285 -0.68 -12.96 11.23
CA ASP A 285 -1.32 -13.61 10.08
C ASP A 285 -0.40 -14.58 9.34
N VAL A 286 0.87 -14.23 9.17
CA VAL A 286 1.79 -15.02 8.34
C VAL A 286 3.02 -15.44 9.12
N LEU A 287 3.33 -16.71 9.02
CA LEU A 287 4.58 -17.28 9.50
C LEU A 287 5.47 -17.62 8.30
N VAL A 288 6.67 -17.03 8.27
CA VAL A 288 7.65 -17.30 7.23
C VAL A 288 8.70 -18.26 7.76
N VAL A 289 8.93 -19.37 7.06
CA VAL A 289 10.02 -20.30 7.37
C VAL A 289 11.07 -20.18 6.28
N ASP A 290 12.25 -19.73 6.71
CA ASP A 290 13.41 -19.54 5.84
C ASP A 290 14.14 -20.88 5.57
N MET A 291 15.22 -20.84 4.83
CA MET A 291 15.91 -21.98 4.21
C MET A 291 16.01 -23.26 5.06
N ASP A 292 16.16 -23.15 6.37
CA ASP A 292 16.28 -24.35 7.25
C ASP A 292 15.02 -25.23 7.30
N TRP A 293 13.94 -24.86 6.62
CA TRP A 293 12.80 -25.76 6.42
C TRP A 293 13.20 -27.00 5.63
N HIS A 294 14.14 -26.88 4.69
CA HIS A 294 14.75 -27.97 3.95
C HIS A 294 16.17 -28.25 4.45
N TRP A 295 16.79 -29.28 3.92
CA TRP A 295 18.16 -29.63 4.24
C TRP A 295 19.13 -28.59 3.67
N VAL A 296 20.01 -28.04 4.53
CA VAL A 296 21.03 -27.05 4.16
C VAL A 296 22.46 -27.51 4.49
N GLU A 297 22.61 -28.75 4.98
CA GLU A 297 23.92 -29.30 5.39
C GLU A 297 24.77 -29.73 4.18
N PRO A 298 26.11 -29.69 4.29
CA PRO A 298 26.98 -30.16 3.21
C PRO A 298 26.66 -31.61 2.77
N GLY A 299 26.47 -31.79 1.45
CA GLY A 299 26.14 -33.08 0.83
C GLY A 299 24.67 -33.47 0.86
N LYS A 300 23.79 -32.68 1.49
CA LYS A 300 22.33 -32.85 1.46
C LYS A 300 21.56 -31.55 1.25
N GLY A 301 22.18 -30.56 0.68
CA GLY A 301 21.50 -29.29 0.49
C GLY A 301 22.49 -28.19 0.26
N GLY A 302 21.98 -27.00 0.30
CA GLY A 302 22.65 -25.75 0.08
C GLY A 302 21.60 -24.67 0.16
N TRP A 303 21.65 -23.72 -0.73
CA TRP A 303 20.61 -22.72 -0.85
C TRP A 303 19.33 -23.31 -1.48
N THR A 304 19.48 -24.20 -2.47
CA THR A 304 18.37 -24.88 -3.14
C THR A 304 17.98 -26.16 -2.37
N GLY A 305 16.68 -26.33 -2.11
CA GLY A 305 16.15 -27.54 -1.49
C GLY A 305 14.63 -27.61 -1.56
N TYR A 306 14.10 -28.86 -1.56
CA TYR A 306 12.68 -29.13 -1.73
C TYR A 306 12.19 -30.24 -0.79
N THR A 307 13.04 -30.74 0.08
CA THR A 307 12.74 -31.81 1.01
C THR A 307 12.79 -31.31 2.43
N TRP A 308 11.71 -31.49 3.20
CA TRP A 308 11.67 -31.09 4.60
C TRP A 308 12.86 -31.62 5.41
N ASN A 309 13.44 -30.77 6.22
CA ASN A 309 14.45 -31.18 7.20
C ASN A 309 13.74 -31.90 8.35
N ASP A 310 13.75 -33.22 8.34
CA ASP A 310 13.05 -34.07 9.29
C ASP A 310 13.57 -33.97 10.74
N ARG A 311 14.79 -33.43 10.95
CA ARG A 311 15.29 -33.13 12.29
C ARG A 311 14.61 -31.92 12.91
N LEU A 312 14.30 -30.91 12.10
CA LEU A 312 13.63 -29.70 12.55
C LEU A 312 12.09 -29.84 12.48
N PHE A 313 11.60 -30.47 11.42
CA PHE A 313 10.19 -30.67 11.14
C PHE A 313 9.87 -32.16 10.96
N PRO A 314 9.83 -32.96 12.07
CA PRO A 314 9.65 -34.40 11.96
C PRO A 314 8.26 -34.82 11.51
N SER A 315 7.29 -33.93 11.51
CA SER A 315 5.91 -34.14 11.04
C SER A 315 5.36 -32.86 10.40
N PRO A 316 5.79 -32.52 9.17
CA PRO A 316 5.40 -31.27 8.52
C PRO A 316 3.89 -31.07 8.44
N GLU A 317 3.13 -32.12 8.11
CA GLU A 317 1.67 -32.05 8.00
C GLU A 317 1.00 -31.65 9.31
N LYS A 318 1.51 -32.14 10.46
CA LYS A 318 1.00 -31.76 11.78
C LYS A 318 1.35 -30.32 12.14
N PHE A 319 2.51 -29.86 11.70
CA PHE A 319 2.92 -28.47 11.87
C PHE A 319 2.02 -27.54 11.04
N LEU A 320 1.83 -27.84 9.76
CA LEU A 320 0.99 -27.07 8.86
C LEU A 320 -0.47 -27.06 9.33
N GLN A 321 -0.98 -28.21 9.79
CA GLN A 321 -2.31 -28.29 10.38
C GLN A 321 -2.47 -27.42 11.64
N TYR A 322 -1.45 -27.37 12.50
CA TYR A 322 -1.46 -26.50 13.67
C TYR A 322 -1.54 -25.01 13.29
N LEU A 323 -0.80 -24.58 12.27
CA LEU A 323 -0.88 -23.19 11.78
C LEU A 323 -2.28 -22.88 11.25
N LYS A 324 -2.85 -23.78 10.46
CA LYS A 324 -4.20 -23.64 9.92
C LYS A 324 -5.27 -23.56 10.99
N GLN A 325 -5.16 -24.34 12.07
CA GLN A 325 -6.04 -24.26 13.23
C GLN A 325 -5.97 -22.93 13.99
N ASN A 326 -4.87 -22.19 13.83
CA ASN A 326 -4.67 -20.86 14.38
C ASN A 326 -4.97 -19.74 13.36
N ASN A 327 -5.53 -20.06 12.19
CA ASN A 327 -5.79 -19.14 11.07
C ASN A 327 -4.53 -18.44 10.57
N LEU A 328 -3.36 -19.08 10.65
CA LEU A 328 -2.10 -18.57 10.15
C LEU A 328 -1.78 -19.12 8.77
N GLN A 329 -1.26 -18.27 7.92
CA GLN A 329 -0.72 -18.64 6.62
C GLN A 329 0.78 -18.91 6.73
N ILE A 330 1.29 -19.79 5.86
CA ILE A 330 2.70 -20.14 5.84
C ILE A 330 3.30 -19.97 4.45
N THR A 331 4.49 -19.39 4.40
CA THR A 331 5.35 -19.40 3.22
C THR A 331 6.71 -20.00 3.55
N LEU A 332 7.25 -20.72 2.58
CA LEU A 332 8.61 -21.29 2.64
C LEU A 332 9.50 -20.54 1.66
N ASN A 333 10.74 -20.30 2.07
CA ASN A 333 11.77 -19.73 1.22
C ASN A 333 12.17 -20.71 0.12
N LEU A 334 12.41 -20.22 -1.09
CA LEU A 334 12.66 -21.02 -2.29
C LEU A 334 13.78 -20.40 -3.14
N HIS A 335 14.84 -21.20 -3.40
CA HIS A 335 15.98 -20.84 -4.23
C HIS A 335 16.18 -21.92 -5.32
N PRO A 336 15.64 -21.78 -6.51
CA PRO A 336 15.65 -22.86 -7.51
C PRO A 336 16.95 -23.00 -8.32
N ALA A 337 17.95 -22.14 -8.12
CA ALA A 337 19.09 -21.98 -9.01
C ALA A 337 19.94 -23.25 -9.24
N ASP A 338 20.15 -24.08 -8.20
CA ASP A 338 21.00 -25.26 -8.29
C ASP A 338 20.30 -26.49 -8.87
N GLY A 339 19.04 -26.31 -9.31
CA GLY A 339 18.24 -27.39 -9.87
C GLY A 339 17.77 -28.40 -8.83
N ILE A 340 17.65 -29.68 -9.20
CA ILE A 340 17.11 -30.73 -8.32
C ILE A 340 18.13 -31.86 -8.17
N PRO A 341 18.86 -31.91 -7.05
CA PRO A 341 19.80 -32.97 -6.76
C PRO A 341 19.12 -34.32 -6.44
N ALA A 342 19.86 -35.43 -6.61
CA ALA A 342 19.33 -36.77 -6.44
C ALA A 342 18.90 -37.15 -5.00
N TYR A 343 19.25 -36.37 -4.00
CA TYR A 343 18.82 -36.59 -2.61
C TYR A 343 17.43 -36.02 -2.32
N GLU A 344 16.87 -35.22 -3.22
CA GLU A 344 15.52 -34.67 -3.04
C GLU A 344 14.46 -35.77 -3.18
N ASP A 345 13.47 -35.78 -2.28
CA ASP A 345 12.44 -36.83 -2.21
C ASP A 345 11.67 -37.02 -3.52
N LYS A 346 11.52 -35.95 -4.28
CA LYS A 346 10.77 -35.94 -5.54
C LYS A 346 11.65 -36.02 -6.79
N TYR A 347 12.97 -36.14 -6.63
CA TYR A 347 13.92 -36.22 -7.74
C TYR A 347 13.54 -37.31 -8.75
N GLY A 348 13.29 -38.55 -8.29
CA GLY A 348 12.97 -39.66 -9.20
C GLY A 348 11.74 -39.41 -10.05
N GLN A 349 10.71 -38.80 -9.46
CA GLN A 349 9.45 -38.50 -10.20
C GLN A 349 9.68 -37.44 -11.28
N LEU A 350 10.53 -36.45 -11.02
CA LEU A 350 10.87 -35.42 -12.00
C LEU A 350 11.81 -35.98 -13.08
N ALA A 351 12.82 -36.78 -12.72
CA ALA A 351 13.73 -37.41 -13.65
C ALA A 351 12.98 -38.28 -14.66
N GLU A 352 12.09 -39.16 -14.20
CA GLU A 352 11.22 -39.98 -15.05
C GLU A 352 10.36 -39.12 -15.98
N TYR A 353 9.73 -38.07 -15.45
CA TYR A 353 8.92 -37.18 -16.27
C TYR A 353 9.74 -36.49 -17.37
N LEU A 354 10.98 -36.13 -17.11
CA LEU A 354 11.88 -35.51 -18.07
C LEU A 354 12.48 -36.53 -19.06
N GLY A 355 12.35 -37.84 -18.78
CA GLY A 355 12.94 -38.92 -19.57
C GLY A 355 14.39 -39.18 -19.23
N MET A 356 14.84 -38.81 -18.05
CA MET A 356 16.16 -39.08 -17.47
C MET A 356 16.12 -40.40 -16.70
N ASP A 357 17.24 -41.09 -16.62
CA ASP A 357 17.35 -42.27 -15.76
C ASP A 357 17.49 -41.87 -14.29
N PRO A 358 16.54 -42.14 -13.40
CA PRO A 358 16.64 -41.80 -11.99
C PRO A 358 17.83 -42.47 -11.27
N LEU A 359 18.35 -43.56 -11.81
CA LEU A 359 19.50 -44.29 -11.25
C LEU A 359 20.84 -43.62 -11.58
N SER A 360 20.87 -42.70 -12.54
CA SER A 360 22.09 -41.91 -12.85
C SER A 360 22.51 -41.03 -11.70
N LYS A 361 21.56 -40.60 -10.88
CA LYS A 361 21.76 -39.66 -9.77
C LYS A 361 22.39 -38.30 -10.17
N GLU A 362 22.30 -37.96 -11.47
CA GLU A 362 22.74 -36.65 -11.96
C GLU A 362 21.78 -35.59 -11.51
N THR A 363 22.31 -34.45 -11.00
CA THR A 363 21.45 -33.30 -10.66
C THR A 363 20.71 -32.83 -11.91
N ILE A 364 19.38 -32.67 -11.81
CA ILE A 364 18.59 -32.06 -12.85
C ILE A 364 18.85 -30.57 -12.83
N PRO A 365 19.48 -29.96 -13.85
CA PRO A 365 19.80 -28.55 -13.82
C PRO A 365 18.52 -27.70 -13.92
N TYR A 366 18.56 -26.49 -13.31
CA TYR A 366 17.50 -25.51 -13.54
C TYR A 366 17.44 -25.10 -15.02
N ASP A 367 16.25 -25.11 -15.60
CA ASP A 367 16.04 -24.86 -17.02
C ASP A 367 14.72 -24.09 -17.26
N GLY A 368 14.73 -22.78 -16.88
CA GLY A 368 13.53 -21.92 -16.82
C GLY A 368 12.84 -21.70 -18.17
N SER A 369 13.59 -21.71 -19.27
CA SER A 369 13.04 -21.54 -20.62
C SER A 369 12.57 -22.85 -21.27
N ASN A 370 12.65 -23.98 -20.56
CA ASN A 370 12.17 -25.28 -21.02
C ASN A 370 10.75 -25.58 -20.49
N PRO A 371 9.73 -25.61 -21.35
CA PRO A 371 8.35 -25.85 -20.91
C PRO A 371 8.18 -27.16 -20.14
N LYS A 372 8.85 -28.24 -20.61
CA LYS A 372 8.78 -29.53 -19.97
C LYS A 372 9.40 -29.52 -18.55
N PHE A 373 10.56 -28.87 -18.40
CA PHE A 373 11.16 -28.70 -17.08
C PHE A 373 10.26 -27.92 -16.14
N MET A 374 9.78 -26.74 -16.57
CA MET A 374 8.95 -25.88 -15.73
C MET A 374 7.64 -26.55 -15.33
N ARG A 375 6.96 -27.24 -16.27
CA ARG A 375 5.76 -28.02 -15.93
C ARG A 375 6.08 -29.13 -14.92
N GLY A 376 7.17 -29.86 -15.12
CA GLY A 376 7.59 -30.92 -14.22
C GLY A 376 7.95 -30.36 -12.82
N TRP A 377 8.65 -29.24 -12.76
CA TRP A 377 9.02 -28.58 -11.50
C TRP A 377 7.79 -28.09 -10.72
N LEU A 378 6.85 -27.44 -11.38
CA LEU A 378 5.60 -26.98 -10.78
C LEU A 378 4.75 -28.14 -10.26
N ASP A 379 4.57 -29.21 -11.08
CA ASP A 379 3.64 -30.29 -10.76
C ASP A 379 4.23 -31.39 -9.86
N LYS A 380 5.53 -31.67 -9.97
CA LYS A 380 6.17 -32.80 -9.25
C LYS A 380 6.94 -32.34 -8.02
N ILE A 381 7.39 -31.09 -7.97
CA ILE A 381 8.17 -30.56 -6.85
C ILE A 381 7.28 -29.64 -5.99
N LEU A 382 6.73 -28.54 -6.54
CA LEU A 382 6.02 -27.54 -5.74
C LEU A 382 4.60 -27.94 -5.33
N LEU A 383 3.81 -28.49 -6.25
CA LEU A 383 2.42 -28.86 -5.98
C LEU A 383 2.25 -29.87 -4.83
N PRO A 384 3.11 -30.90 -4.65
CA PRO A 384 3.02 -31.77 -3.50
C PRO A 384 3.18 -31.06 -2.17
N LEU A 385 4.08 -30.06 -2.06
CA LEU A 385 4.29 -29.24 -0.86
C LEU A 385 3.08 -28.34 -0.58
N GLN A 386 2.51 -27.75 -1.63
CA GLN A 386 1.26 -26.96 -1.50
C GLN A 386 0.09 -27.83 -1.02
N LYS A 387 -0.03 -29.08 -1.53
CA LYS A 387 -1.05 -30.03 -1.07
C LYS A 387 -0.86 -30.49 0.37
N GLN A 388 0.35 -30.42 0.92
CA GLN A 388 0.61 -30.63 2.33
C GLN A 388 0.10 -29.47 3.20
N GLY A 389 -0.04 -28.26 2.63
CA GLY A 389 -0.57 -27.07 3.32
C GLY A 389 0.32 -25.84 3.30
N VAL A 390 1.31 -25.79 2.41
CA VAL A 390 2.07 -24.56 2.13
C VAL A 390 1.18 -23.62 1.33
N ASP A 391 0.93 -22.41 1.85
CA ASP A 391 -0.06 -21.48 1.26
C ASP A 391 0.50 -20.75 0.05
N PHE A 392 1.75 -20.30 0.11
CA PHE A 392 2.41 -19.60 -0.99
C PHE A 392 3.94 -19.72 -0.90
N TRP A 393 4.66 -19.21 -1.90
CA TRP A 393 6.10 -19.28 -2.00
C TRP A 393 6.76 -17.93 -1.77
N TRP A 394 7.88 -17.94 -1.04
CA TRP A 394 8.83 -16.85 -1.04
C TRP A 394 9.97 -17.20 -2.01
N LEU A 395 9.87 -16.67 -3.24
CA LEU A 395 10.89 -16.84 -4.25
C LEU A 395 12.00 -15.82 -4.03
N ASP A 396 13.09 -16.27 -3.49
CA ASP A 396 14.26 -15.45 -3.23
C ASP A 396 15.24 -15.51 -4.40
N TRP A 397 16.31 -14.76 -4.28
CA TRP A 397 17.30 -14.59 -5.31
C TRP A 397 18.31 -15.73 -5.30
N GLN A 398 18.78 -16.18 -6.44
CA GLN A 398 20.05 -16.90 -6.69
C GLN A 398 20.14 -17.56 -8.08
N GLN A 399 19.18 -17.33 -8.98
CA GLN A 399 19.37 -17.67 -10.37
C GLN A 399 20.15 -16.57 -11.08
N GLN A 400 20.78 -16.90 -12.20
CA GLN A 400 21.38 -15.90 -13.09
C GLN A 400 20.32 -14.87 -13.49
N LEU A 401 20.73 -13.61 -13.73
CA LEU A 401 19.80 -12.53 -14.09
C LEU A 401 18.94 -12.92 -15.29
N ASN A 402 19.55 -13.43 -16.34
CA ASN A 402 18.89 -13.80 -17.58
C ASN A 402 19.04 -15.29 -17.88
N ASP A 403 18.12 -15.81 -18.65
CA ASP A 403 18.15 -17.19 -19.16
C ASP A 403 19.31 -17.40 -20.14
N ASN A 404 19.92 -18.57 -20.08
CA ASN A 404 21.08 -18.88 -20.91
C ASN A 404 20.76 -19.13 -22.39
N ARG A 405 19.51 -19.52 -22.72
CA ARG A 405 19.05 -19.79 -24.08
C ARG A 405 18.33 -18.60 -24.70
N ILE A 406 17.65 -17.82 -23.86
CA ILE A 406 16.92 -16.61 -24.28
C ILE A 406 17.50 -15.42 -23.48
N PRO A 407 18.59 -14.78 -23.96
CA PRO A 407 19.29 -13.74 -23.18
C PRO A 407 18.43 -12.52 -22.80
N ALA A 408 17.35 -12.27 -23.52
CA ALA A 408 16.39 -11.22 -23.22
C ALA A 408 15.42 -11.62 -22.08
N LEU A 409 15.36 -12.89 -21.68
CA LEU A 409 14.45 -13.39 -20.66
C LEU A 409 15.04 -13.20 -19.27
N SER A 410 14.47 -12.30 -18.48
CA SER A 410 14.78 -12.17 -17.05
C SER A 410 14.26 -13.41 -16.30
N ASN A 411 15.16 -14.14 -15.64
CA ASN A 411 14.78 -15.30 -14.82
C ASN A 411 13.85 -14.89 -13.67
N THR A 412 14.05 -13.72 -13.05
CA THR A 412 13.17 -13.21 -11.99
C THR A 412 11.76 -12.98 -12.52
N TRP A 413 11.64 -12.22 -13.61
CA TRP A 413 10.33 -11.93 -14.21
C TRP A 413 9.60 -13.21 -14.61
N TRP A 414 10.34 -14.15 -15.26
CA TRP A 414 9.78 -15.38 -15.78
C TRP A 414 9.29 -16.36 -14.69
N LEU A 415 10.07 -16.53 -13.63
CA LEU A 415 9.68 -17.35 -12.48
C LEU A 415 8.45 -16.77 -11.77
N ASN A 416 8.39 -15.43 -11.61
CA ASN A 416 7.25 -14.78 -11.02
C ASN A 416 5.97 -15.08 -11.80
N TYR A 417 6.02 -14.95 -13.13
CA TYR A 417 4.92 -15.31 -14.01
C TYR A 417 4.56 -16.80 -13.89
N CYS A 418 5.53 -17.69 -14.06
CA CYS A 418 5.26 -19.12 -14.10
C CYS A 418 4.61 -19.64 -12.81
N ILE A 419 5.08 -19.20 -11.64
CA ILE A 419 4.51 -19.63 -10.36
C ILE A 419 3.13 -19.01 -10.15
N PHE A 420 3.01 -17.69 -10.33
CA PHE A 420 1.76 -16.97 -10.08
C PHE A 420 0.63 -17.43 -11.04
N ASP A 421 0.94 -17.51 -12.34
CA ASP A 421 -0.06 -17.88 -13.33
C ASP A 421 -0.42 -19.37 -13.27
N ASN A 422 0.53 -20.24 -12.86
CA ASN A 422 0.21 -21.63 -12.55
C ASN A 422 -0.80 -21.75 -11.40
N GLN A 423 -0.66 -20.93 -10.34
CA GLN A 423 -1.67 -20.88 -9.26
C GLN A 423 -3.02 -20.42 -9.80
N ARG A 424 -3.04 -19.37 -10.63
CA ARG A 424 -4.27 -18.89 -11.28
C ARG A 424 -5.01 -19.99 -12.04
N ARG A 425 -4.29 -20.89 -12.68
CA ARG A 425 -4.86 -21.96 -13.53
C ARG A 425 -5.22 -23.22 -12.75
N THR A 426 -4.45 -23.54 -11.71
CA THR A 426 -4.56 -24.83 -11.02
C THR A 426 -5.26 -24.75 -9.66
N GLN A 427 -5.44 -23.54 -9.11
CA GLN A 427 -6.05 -23.29 -7.79
C GLN A 427 -7.18 -22.24 -7.89
N PRO A 428 -8.29 -22.56 -8.55
CA PRO A 428 -9.35 -21.59 -8.86
C PRO A 428 -10.11 -21.08 -7.63
N GLU A 429 -9.98 -21.75 -6.47
CA GLU A 429 -10.67 -21.38 -5.21
C GLU A 429 -10.02 -20.18 -4.51
N HIS A 430 -8.72 -19.92 -4.77
CA HIS A 430 -7.94 -18.94 -4.04
C HIS A 430 -7.28 -17.93 -4.97
N ARG A 431 -7.03 -16.73 -4.43
CA ARG A 431 -6.19 -15.75 -5.10
C ARG A 431 -4.77 -16.28 -5.19
N PRO A 432 -4.12 -16.18 -6.34
CA PRO A 432 -2.72 -16.51 -6.47
C PRO A 432 -1.90 -15.57 -5.58
N MET A 433 -0.86 -16.11 -4.96
CA MET A 433 0.02 -15.35 -4.07
C MET A 433 1.46 -15.80 -4.28
N LEU A 434 2.34 -14.84 -4.49
CA LEU A 434 3.77 -15.05 -4.58
C LEU A 434 4.49 -13.90 -3.88
N TYR A 435 5.52 -14.22 -3.12
CA TYR A 435 6.40 -13.28 -2.45
C TYR A 435 7.76 -13.35 -3.14
N HIS A 436 8.18 -12.27 -3.82
CA HIS A 436 9.28 -12.33 -4.79
C HIS A 436 9.98 -10.98 -4.98
N ARG A 437 10.99 -10.92 -5.87
CA ARG A 437 11.71 -9.70 -6.22
C ARG A 437 11.17 -9.07 -7.51
N TRP A 438 11.37 -7.77 -7.69
CA TRP A 438 11.04 -7.07 -8.94
C TRP A 438 11.83 -7.61 -10.12
N GLY A 439 11.16 -7.91 -11.21
CA GLY A 439 11.75 -8.46 -12.44
C GLY A 439 11.69 -7.53 -13.65
N GLY A 440 11.11 -6.32 -13.53
CA GLY A 440 10.94 -5.38 -14.63
C GLY A 440 9.48 -5.02 -14.91
N MET A 441 9.26 -4.13 -15.87
CA MET A 441 7.93 -3.67 -16.28
C MET A 441 6.98 -4.83 -16.57
N GLY A 442 5.72 -4.69 -16.16
CA GLY A 442 4.69 -5.73 -16.23
C GLY A 442 4.67 -6.66 -15.01
N ASN A 443 5.67 -6.63 -14.14
CA ASN A 443 5.73 -7.49 -12.95
C ASN A 443 4.73 -7.08 -11.84
N HIS A 444 4.08 -5.93 -11.96
CA HIS A 444 2.99 -5.51 -11.09
C HIS A 444 1.83 -6.50 -11.05
N ARG A 445 1.68 -7.37 -12.05
CA ARG A 445 0.66 -8.41 -12.11
C ARG A 445 0.91 -9.60 -11.17
N TYR A 446 2.12 -9.75 -10.63
CA TYR A 446 2.53 -10.95 -9.91
C TYR A 446 3.02 -10.67 -8.49
N GLN A 447 2.50 -9.64 -7.80
CA GLN A 447 2.95 -9.22 -6.48
C GLN A 447 2.66 -10.27 -5.40
N ILE A 448 3.39 -10.28 -4.31
CA ILE A 448 4.00 -9.22 -3.47
C ILE A 448 5.52 -9.14 -3.69
N GLY A 449 6.05 -7.91 -3.64
CA GLY A 449 7.48 -7.67 -3.76
C GLY A 449 8.26 -7.80 -2.44
N PHE A 450 9.50 -8.25 -2.54
CA PHE A 450 10.48 -8.36 -1.47
C PHE A 450 11.72 -7.54 -1.84
N SER A 451 12.08 -6.54 -1.03
CA SER A 451 13.15 -5.61 -1.38
C SER A 451 14.57 -6.14 -1.11
N GLY A 452 14.70 -7.24 -0.37
CA GLY A 452 16.00 -7.89 -0.16
C GLY A 452 16.70 -7.52 1.16
N ASP A 453 17.95 -7.92 1.23
CA ASP A 453 18.77 -8.00 2.43
C ASP A 453 19.49 -6.68 2.73
N THR A 454 18.75 -5.72 3.28
CA THR A 454 19.30 -4.40 3.62
C THR A 454 20.07 -4.41 4.94
N TYR A 455 20.95 -3.42 5.12
CA TYR A 455 21.59 -3.20 6.41
C TYR A 455 20.69 -2.50 7.43
N SER A 456 20.84 -2.87 8.69
CA SER A 456 20.16 -2.23 9.82
C SER A 456 20.86 -0.90 10.16
N THR A 457 20.50 0.15 9.46
CA THR A 457 21.03 1.51 9.59
C THR A 457 19.94 2.56 9.47
N TRP A 458 20.14 3.73 10.06
CA TRP A 458 19.24 4.88 9.91
C TRP A 458 19.15 5.35 8.46
N ALA A 459 20.24 5.30 7.71
CA ALA A 459 20.24 5.65 6.29
C ALA A 459 19.39 4.69 5.46
N SER A 460 19.41 3.38 5.78
CA SER A 460 18.54 2.39 5.13
C SER A 460 17.06 2.66 5.45
N LEU A 461 16.74 2.96 6.71
CA LEU A 461 15.39 3.38 7.09
C LEU A 461 14.97 4.64 6.32
N ALA A 462 15.84 5.65 6.23
CA ALA A 462 15.57 6.91 5.54
C ALA A 462 15.34 6.76 4.03
N TYR A 463 15.86 5.70 3.41
CA TYR A 463 15.67 5.46 1.98
C TYR A 463 14.37 4.73 1.65
N GLN A 464 13.89 3.87 2.54
CA GLN A 464 12.77 2.94 2.22
C GLN A 464 11.43 3.62 1.95
N PRO A 465 11.00 4.69 2.64
CA PRO A 465 9.74 5.34 2.30
C PRO A 465 9.72 5.87 0.86
N TYR A 466 10.81 6.51 0.43
CA TYR A 466 10.98 6.98 -0.93
C TYR A 466 10.95 5.84 -1.95
N PHE A 467 11.76 4.80 -1.75
CA PHE A 467 11.80 3.61 -2.60
C PHE A 467 10.44 2.91 -2.72
N ASN A 468 9.70 2.82 -1.61
CA ASN A 468 8.37 2.23 -1.60
C ASN A 468 7.34 3.08 -2.35
N ALA A 469 7.39 4.41 -2.18
CA ALA A 469 6.45 5.31 -2.84
C ALA A 469 6.68 5.38 -4.36
N THR A 470 7.93 5.51 -4.82
CA THR A 470 8.27 5.58 -6.25
C THR A 470 7.95 4.28 -7.01
N ALA A 471 7.96 3.13 -6.35
CA ALA A 471 7.54 1.87 -6.97
C ALA A 471 6.09 1.92 -7.50
N SER A 472 5.26 2.78 -6.93
CA SER A 472 3.90 3.04 -7.42
C SER A 472 3.88 3.63 -8.83
N ASN A 473 4.95 4.32 -9.27
CA ASN A 473 5.08 4.88 -10.62
C ASN A 473 5.23 3.81 -11.73
N VAL A 474 5.34 2.55 -11.36
CA VAL A 474 5.32 1.40 -12.28
C VAL A 474 4.25 0.36 -11.89
N GLY A 475 3.26 0.79 -11.07
CA GLY A 475 2.20 -0.07 -10.58
C GLY A 475 2.65 -1.11 -9.54
N TYR A 476 3.92 -1.10 -9.09
CA TYR A 476 4.46 -2.10 -8.16
C TYR A 476 4.35 -1.66 -6.70
N GLY A 477 3.13 -1.41 -6.24
CA GLY A 477 2.81 -0.76 -4.97
C GLY A 477 2.79 -1.66 -3.74
N TYR A 478 3.07 -2.98 -3.85
CA TYR A 478 3.04 -3.90 -2.71
C TYR A 478 4.44 -4.39 -2.34
N TRP A 479 5.34 -3.47 -2.02
CA TRP A 479 6.64 -3.81 -1.46
C TRP A 479 6.56 -4.27 0.00
N SER A 480 7.30 -5.31 0.31
CA SER A 480 7.67 -5.74 1.66
C SER A 480 9.14 -5.48 1.89
N HIS A 481 9.47 -4.87 3.00
CA HIS A 481 10.84 -4.62 3.42
C HIS A 481 11.20 -5.51 4.61
N ASP A 482 12.49 -5.72 4.86
CA ASP A 482 12.98 -6.32 6.09
C ASP A 482 12.97 -5.27 7.20
N LEU A 483 11.82 -5.13 7.89
CA LEU A 483 11.68 -4.11 8.93
C LEU A 483 12.76 -4.30 10.01
N GLY A 484 13.53 -3.23 10.22
CA GLY A 484 14.69 -3.22 11.10
C GLY A 484 15.99 -3.65 10.45
N GLY A 485 16.01 -3.84 9.12
CA GLY A 485 17.16 -4.31 8.32
C GLY A 485 17.43 -5.80 8.45
N HIS A 486 17.98 -6.43 7.42
CA HIS A 486 18.31 -7.86 7.41
C HIS A 486 19.55 -8.18 8.24
N MET A 487 20.60 -7.36 8.12
CA MET A 487 21.90 -7.64 8.74
C MET A 487 22.55 -6.38 9.32
N PHE A 488 23.52 -6.58 10.21
CA PHE A 488 24.36 -5.50 10.71
C PHE A 488 25.52 -5.21 9.75
N VAL A 489 25.99 -3.96 9.75
CA VAL A 489 27.23 -3.60 9.06
C VAL A 489 28.43 -4.37 9.68
N ASN A 490 28.49 -4.45 11.01
CA ASN A 490 29.44 -5.29 11.71
C ASN A 490 28.72 -6.46 12.38
N TYR A 491 29.15 -7.69 12.15
CA TYR A 491 28.48 -8.91 12.63
C TYR A 491 28.20 -8.93 14.13
N ASN A 492 29.07 -8.32 14.94
CA ASN A 492 28.97 -8.32 16.41
C ASN A 492 28.14 -7.14 16.96
N ASP A 493 27.62 -6.28 16.12
CA ASP A 493 26.72 -5.21 16.55
C ASP A 493 25.48 -5.77 17.23
N LYS A 494 24.78 -4.93 17.96
CA LYS A 494 23.53 -5.26 18.64
C LYS A 494 22.39 -4.51 17.96
N LEU A 495 21.19 -5.05 18.07
CA LEU A 495 19.99 -4.39 17.61
C LEU A 495 19.88 -3.00 18.25
N ASP A 496 19.88 -1.96 17.43
CA ASP A 496 19.42 -0.64 17.82
C ASP A 496 17.89 -0.68 17.98
N ARG A 497 17.45 -0.64 19.23
CA ARG A 497 16.02 -0.80 19.57
C ARG A 497 15.19 0.40 19.15
N GLU A 498 15.77 1.60 19.17
CA GLU A 498 15.10 2.80 18.67
C GLU A 498 14.90 2.71 17.16
N LEU A 499 15.96 2.46 16.41
CA LEU A 499 15.90 2.26 14.97
C LEU A 499 14.85 1.21 14.59
N TYR A 500 14.86 0.06 15.27
CA TYR A 500 13.87 -0.99 15.02
C TYR A 500 12.45 -0.52 15.35
N THR A 501 12.25 0.22 16.43
CA THR A 501 10.94 0.76 16.80
C THR A 501 10.42 1.72 15.73
N ARG A 502 11.26 2.66 15.27
CA ARG A 502 10.89 3.60 14.19
C ARG A 502 10.59 2.88 12.88
N TRP A 503 11.30 1.80 12.59
CA TRP A 503 11.03 0.97 11.42
C TRP A 503 9.70 0.20 11.53
N MET A 504 9.36 -0.29 12.72
CA MET A 504 8.06 -0.93 12.97
C MET A 504 6.90 0.06 12.91
N GLN A 505 7.11 1.30 13.38
CA GLN A 505 6.14 2.37 13.21
C GLN A 505 5.91 2.70 11.74
N LEU A 506 6.97 2.82 10.93
CA LEU A 506 6.87 2.91 9.48
C LEU A 506 6.10 1.71 8.90
N GLY A 507 6.41 0.49 9.34
CA GLY A 507 5.78 -0.75 8.89
C GLY A 507 4.24 -0.76 9.02
N THR A 508 3.69 -0.03 10.01
CA THR A 508 2.25 0.15 10.15
C THR A 508 1.61 0.77 8.91
N TYR A 509 2.33 1.66 8.25
CA TYR A 509 1.87 2.46 7.09
C TYR A 509 2.58 2.07 5.79
N LEU A 510 3.12 0.85 5.72
CA LEU A 510 3.62 0.23 4.48
C LEU A 510 2.61 -0.78 3.93
N PRO A 511 2.71 -1.19 2.68
CA PRO A 511 1.79 -2.17 2.09
C PRO A 511 1.82 -3.51 2.82
N VAL A 512 3.00 -4.00 3.18
CA VAL A 512 3.21 -5.25 3.93
C VAL A 512 4.05 -4.99 5.17
N MET A 513 3.59 -5.48 6.31
CA MET A 513 4.30 -5.34 7.60
C MET A 513 4.98 -6.67 7.96
N ARG A 514 6.25 -6.79 7.64
CA ARG A 514 7.05 -8.00 7.88
C ARG A 514 8.36 -7.66 8.58
N SER A 515 8.60 -8.19 9.79
CA SER A 515 9.94 -8.19 10.36
C SER A 515 10.77 -9.35 9.79
N HIS A 516 12.04 -9.13 9.52
CA HIS A 516 12.96 -10.20 9.11
C HIS A 516 14.39 -9.88 9.51
N SER A 517 15.22 -10.90 9.64
CA SER A 517 16.65 -10.76 9.93
C SER A 517 17.45 -12.00 9.54
N THR A 518 18.72 -11.79 9.28
CA THR A 518 19.69 -12.87 9.09
C THR A 518 19.89 -13.70 10.35
N LYS A 519 20.58 -14.82 10.22
CA LYS A 519 20.93 -15.79 11.28
C LYS A 519 22.02 -15.21 12.22
N ASN A 520 21.63 -14.18 12.98
CA ASN A 520 22.47 -13.54 13.97
C ASN A 520 21.75 -13.49 15.32
N ALA A 521 22.40 -14.01 16.38
CA ALA A 521 21.84 -14.06 17.73
C ALA A 521 21.60 -12.67 18.35
N ASN A 522 22.29 -11.64 17.88
CA ASN A 522 22.14 -10.25 18.35
C ASN A 522 20.95 -9.52 17.71
N MET A 523 20.37 -10.06 16.62
CA MET A 523 19.18 -9.49 15.96
C MET A 523 17.88 -10.10 16.49
N GLN A 524 17.60 -9.83 17.77
CA GLN A 524 16.36 -10.31 18.41
C GLN A 524 15.26 -9.28 18.20
N LYS A 525 14.36 -9.56 17.26
CA LYS A 525 13.27 -8.67 16.86
C LYS A 525 11.91 -9.06 17.45
N GLU A 526 11.85 -10.10 18.27
CA GLU A 526 10.62 -10.48 18.96
C GLU A 526 10.17 -9.32 19.86
N PRO A 527 8.92 -8.82 19.71
CA PRO A 527 8.46 -7.62 20.44
C PRO A 527 8.68 -7.69 21.95
N TRP A 528 8.43 -8.85 22.55
CA TRP A 528 8.60 -9.08 24.00
C TRP A 528 10.06 -9.10 24.51
N LYS A 529 11.04 -9.02 23.62
CA LYS A 529 12.46 -8.94 23.95
C LYS A 529 13.05 -7.54 23.92
N LEU A 530 12.26 -6.54 23.53
CA LEU A 530 12.74 -5.17 23.32
C LEU A 530 12.87 -4.36 24.62
N GLY A 531 12.33 -4.86 25.75
CA GLY A 531 12.35 -4.17 27.03
C GLY A 531 11.20 -3.16 27.18
N SER A 532 11.02 -2.67 28.41
CA SER A 532 9.85 -1.86 28.80
C SER A 532 9.77 -0.51 28.10
N GLU A 533 10.87 0.01 27.57
CA GLU A 533 10.92 1.30 26.87
C GLU A 533 10.38 1.20 25.45
N PHE A 534 10.74 0.15 24.70
CA PHE A 534 10.45 0.03 23.27
C PHE A 534 9.33 -0.97 22.93
N GLN A 535 9.16 -2.01 23.76
CA GLN A 535 8.13 -3.03 23.55
C GLN A 535 6.72 -2.44 23.41
N PRO A 536 6.27 -1.47 24.23
CA PRO A 536 4.94 -0.89 24.10
C PRO A 536 4.70 -0.24 22.73
N ALA A 537 5.67 0.55 22.24
CA ALA A 537 5.57 1.25 20.96
C ALA A 537 5.52 0.28 19.77
N VAL A 538 6.35 -0.78 19.78
CA VAL A 538 6.33 -1.81 18.73
C VAL A 538 5.03 -2.61 18.77
N THR A 539 4.54 -2.98 19.95
CA THR A 539 3.26 -3.69 20.10
C THR A 539 2.09 -2.82 19.62
N ALA A 540 2.10 -1.53 20.00
CA ALA A 540 1.08 -0.58 19.53
C ALA A 540 1.10 -0.41 18.01
N SER A 541 2.28 -0.38 17.38
CA SER A 541 2.43 -0.31 15.92
C SER A 541 1.78 -1.51 15.23
N ILE A 542 2.02 -2.73 15.73
CA ILE A 542 1.39 -3.93 15.16
C ILE A 542 -0.14 -3.89 15.36
N ARG A 543 -0.61 -3.55 16.56
CA ARG A 543 -2.07 -3.43 16.82
C ARG A 543 -2.73 -2.36 15.97
N GLN A 544 -2.08 -1.21 15.77
CA GLN A 544 -2.56 -0.13 14.92
C GLN A 544 -2.69 -0.59 13.45
N ARG A 545 -1.77 -1.44 12.97
CA ARG A 545 -1.88 -2.09 11.65
C ARG A 545 -3.18 -2.86 11.51
N TYR A 546 -3.55 -3.65 12.51
CA TYR A 546 -4.80 -4.42 12.50
C TYR A 546 -6.02 -3.54 12.65
N LYS A 547 -5.91 -2.47 13.46
CA LYS A 547 -6.99 -1.48 13.56
C LYS A 547 -7.29 -0.86 12.20
N LEU A 548 -6.28 -0.54 11.41
CA LEU A 548 -6.41 0.07 10.08
C LEU A 548 -6.76 -0.94 8.97
N ALA A 549 -6.84 -2.24 9.24
CA ALA A 549 -7.03 -3.26 8.20
C ALA A 549 -8.26 -3.02 7.29
N PRO A 550 -9.43 -2.57 7.77
CA PRO A 550 -10.56 -2.23 6.91
C PRO A 550 -10.25 -1.10 5.92
N TYR A 551 -9.56 -0.05 6.37
CA TYR A 551 -9.11 1.05 5.53
C TYR A 551 -8.07 0.60 4.50
N ILE A 552 -7.06 -0.15 4.95
CA ILE A 552 -5.99 -0.68 4.09
C ILE A 552 -6.57 -1.57 2.99
N TYR A 553 -7.49 -2.45 3.34
CA TYR A 553 -8.10 -3.37 2.38
C TYR A 553 -9.03 -2.65 1.39
N THR A 554 -9.76 -1.64 1.85
CA THR A 554 -10.55 -0.75 0.98
C THR A 554 -9.65 0.00 -0.01
N THR A 555 -8.52 0.53 0.44
CA THR A 555 -7.56 1.22 -0.44
C THR A 555 -6.86 0.24 -1.38
N ALA A 556 -6.60 -1.01 -0.96
CA ALA A 556 -6.07 -2.03 -1.86
C ALA A 556 -7.08 -2.41 -2.96
N ARG A 557 -8.39 -2.38 -2.66
CA ARG A 557 -9.43 -2.50 -3.69
C ARG A 557 -9.41 -1.32 -4.66
N GLU A 558 -9.25 -0.10 -4.15
CA GLU A 558 -9.08 1.09 -5.00
C GLU A 558 -7.87 0.92 -5.94
N ALA A 559 -6.74 0.39 -5.44
CA ALA A 559 -5.56 0.12 -6.26
C ALA A 559 -5.83 -0.86 -7.41
N TYR A 560 -6.63 -1.91 -7.17
CA TYR A 560 -7.08 -2.82 -8.22
C TYR A 560 -7.96 -2.12 -9.27
N GLU A 561 -8.83 -1.21 -8.85
CA GLU A 561 -9.76 -0.52 -9.75
C GLU A 561 -9.10 0.59 -10.55
N THR A 562 -8.17 1.31 -9.95
CA THR A 562 -7.65 2.58 -10.48
C THR A 562 -6.17 2.54 -10.87
N GLY A 563 -5.41 1.52 -10.46
CA GLY A 563 -3.96 1.50 -10.61
C GLY A 563 -3.21 2.38 -9.59
N ILE A 564 -3.92 3.05 -8.66
CA ILE A 564 -3.33 3.97 -7.68
C ILE A 564 -3.02 3.23 -6.40
N SER A 565 -1.75 3.07 -6.09
CA SER A 565 -1.25 2.28 -4.97
C SER A 565 -1.62 2.84 -3.60
N LEU A 566 -1.45 2.00 -2.56
CA LEU A 566 -1.69 2.34 -1.17
C LEU A 566 -0.75 3.44 -0.66
N CYS A 567 0.56 3.33 -0.97
CA CYS A 567 1.55 4.36 -0.66
C CYS A 567 1.78 5.22 -1.91
N ARG A 568 1.45 6.51 -1.81
CA ARG A 568 1.39 7.44 -2.95
C ARG A 568 2.41 8.55 -2.75
N PRO A 569 3.33 8.78 -3.68
CA PRO A 569 4.13 10.01 -3.66
C PRO A 569 3.23 11.24 -3.58
N LEU A 570 3.67 12.29 -2.90
CA LEU A 570 2.85 13.49 -2.68
C LEU A 570 2.41 14.17 -3.99
N TYR A 571 3.20 14.08 -5.04
CA TYR A 571 2.87 14.67 -6.35
C TYR A 571 1.65 14.02 -7.04
N TYR A 572 1.14 12.86 -6.58
CA TYR A 572 -0.12 12.33 -7.12
C TYR A 572 -1.33 13.20 -6.77
N ASP A 573 -1.32 13.78 -5.57
CA ASP A 573 -2.41 14.62 -5.07
C ASP A 573 -2.09 16.11 -5.17
N TYR A 574 -0.78 16.48 -5.22
CA TYR A 574 -0.29 17.86 -5.24
C TYR A 574 0.75 18.08 -6.34
N PRO A 575 0.39 17.85 -7.62
CA PRO A 575 1.36 17.82 -8.72
C PRO A 575 1.94 19.21 -9.06
N GLU A 576 1.29 20.29 -8.64
CA GLU A 576 1.74 21.67 -8.91
C GLU A 576 2.53 22.27 -7.72
N ALA A 577 2.65 21.54 -6.59
CA ALA A 577 3.44 21.98 -5.45
C ALA A 577 4.90 21.56 -5.61
N GLU A 578 5.84 22.51 -5.58
CA GLU A 578 7.27 22.20 -5.71
C GLU A 578 7.79 21.36 -4.54
N GLU A 579 7.22 21.52 -3.34
CA GLU A 579 7.56 20.73 -2.16
C GLU A 579 7.26 19.24 -2.34
N ALA A 580 6.30 18.87 -3.19
CA ALA A 580 5.99 17.47 -3.50
C ALA A 580 7.13 16.76 -4.25
N TYR A 581 8.06 17.52 -4.82
CA TYR A 581 9.24 17.04 -5.55
C TYR A 581 10.55 17.35 -4.81
N ASP A 582 10.51 18.09 -3.70
CA ASP A 582 11.69 18.47 -2.94
C ASP A 582 12.30 17.23 -2.27
N PRO A 583 13.60 16.95 -2.46
CA PRO A 583 14.30 15.86 -1.79
C PRO A 583 14.20 15.89 -0.27
N GLU A 584 13.99 17.05 0.36
CA GLU A 584 13.79 17.19 1.81
C GLU A 584 12.53 16.46 2.28
N PHE A 585 11.46 16.43 1.47
CA PHE A 585 10.17 15.82 1.80
C PHE A 585 9.92 14.49 1.08
N ARG A 586 10.89 13.95 0.35
CA ARG A 586 10.73 12.72 -0.46
C ARG A 586 10.28 11.49 0.32
N ASN A 587 10.49 11.48 1.63
CA ASN A 587 10.09 10.39 2.51
C ASN A 587 8.64 10.51 2.99
N GLN A 588 8.01 11.67 2.79
CA GLN A 588 6.60 11.84 3.06
C GLN A 588 5.76 11.25 1.91
N TYR A 589 4.65 10.62 2.27
CA TYR A 589 3.75 10.02 1.28
C TYR A 589 2.32 9.99 1.80
N MET A 590 1.35 9.91 0.88
CA MET A 590 -0.04 9.62 1.24
C MET A 590 -0.21 8.11 1.40
N PHE A 591 -0.79 7.70 2.52
CA PHE A 591 -1.25 6.34 2.78
C PHE A 591 -2.76 6.28 2.52
N GLY A 592 -3.13 5.76 1.37
CA GLY A 592 -4.45 5.97 0.79
C GLY A 592 -4.67 7.44 0.42
N SER A 593 -5.93 7.87 0.39
CA SER A 593 -6.30 9.25 0.02
C SER A 593 -6.43 10.18 1.22
N GLN A 594 -6.45 9.65 2.46
CA GLN A 594 -6.85 10.38 3.66
C GLN A 594 -5.72 10.68 4.64
N MET A 595 -4.62 9.90 4.61
CA MET A 595 -3.54 10.00 5.58
C MET A 595 -2.24 10.43 4.92
N LEU A 596 -1.55 11.41 5.49
CA LEU A 596 -0.17 11.76 5.18
C LEU A 596 0.73 11.18 6.27
N VAL A 597 1.78 10.47 5.88
CA VAL A 597 2.79 9.88 6.75
C VAL A 597 4.12 10.57 6.51
N ALA A 598 4.75 11.05 7.59
CA ALA A 598 6.07 11.68 7.56
C ALA A 598 7.05 10.89 8.46
N PRO A 599 7.70 9.84 7.94
CA PRO A 599 8.48 8.90 8.75
C PRO A 599 9.60 9.55 9.54
N ILE A 600 9.80 9.10 10.77
CA ILE A 600 10.98 9.45 11.59
C ILE A 600 12.15 8.60 11.10
N THR A 601 13.16 9.23 10.53
CA THR A 601 14.31 8.58 9.88
C THR A 601 15.66 8.93 10.49
N GLU A 602 15.64 9.64 11.62
CA GLU A 602 16.83 10.02 12.38
C GLU A 602 16.64 9.65 13.85
N PRO A 603 17.75 9.39 14.60
CA PRO A 603 17.67 9.06 16.01
C PRO A 603 17.16 10.23 16.84
N MET A 604 16.52 9.89 17.96
CA MET A 604 16.13 10.89 18.97
C MET A 604 17.34 11.60 19.55
N VAL A 605 17.16 12.87 19.86
CA VAL A 605 18.08 13.66 20.67
C VAL A 605 17.37 14.02 21.97
N ASP A 606 17.96 13.65 23.09
CA ASP A 606 17.40 13.90 24.45
C ASP A 606 15.97 13.32 24.63
N GLY A 607 15.70 12.16 24.01
CA GLY A 607 14.41 11.45 24.10
C GLY A 607 13.33 11.94 23.14
N VAL A 608 13.64 12.86 22.24
CA VAL A 608 12.68 13.49 21.33
C VAL A 608 13.18 13.44 19.89
N SER A 609 12.33 13.01 18.97
CA SER A 609 12.55 13.14 17.52
C SER A 609 11.98 14.46 17.02
N LYS A 610 12.78 15.26 16.32
CA LYS A 610 12.34 16.48 15.63
C LYS A 610 12.17 16.18 14.16
N VAL A 611 11.01 16.50 13.61
CA VAL A 611 10.68 16.22 12.21
C VAL A 611 10.18 17.50 11.54
N LYS A 612 10.78 17.81 10.39
CA LYS A 612 10.33 18.88 9.50
C LYS A 612 9.37 18.29 8.50
N ILE A 613 8.19 18.86 8.38
CA ILE A 613 7.07 18.28 7.65
C ILE A 613 6.46 19.36 6.76
N TRP A 614 6.30 19.06 5.49
CA TRP A 614 5.44 19.83 4.61
C TRP A 614 4.02 19.31 4.71
N LEU A 615 3.09 20.16 5.13
CA LEU A 615 1.66 19.89 5.10
C LEU A 615 1.05 20.59 3.89
N PRO A 616 0.52 19.85 2.91
CA PRO A 616 -0.20 20.43 1.79
C PRO A 616 -1.39 21.27 2.21
N GLU A 617 -1.92 22.10 1.29
CA GLU A 617 -3.11 22.92 1.57
C GLU A 617 -4.26 22.09 2.14
N GLY A 618 -4.99 22.70 3.08
CA GLY A 618 -6.09 22.08 3.81
C GLY A 618 -5.87 22.08 5.32
N LEU A 619 -6.74 21.40 6.03
CA LEU A 619 -6.67 21.25 7.49
C LEU A 619 -6.35 19.80 7.83
N TRP A 620 -5.38 19.60 8.73
CA TRP A 620 -4.82 18.28 9.06
C TRP A 620 -4.92 18.01 10.56
N PHE A 621 -5.32 16.81 10.92
CA PHE A 621 -5.34 16.31 12.28
C PHE A 621 -4.10 15.44 12.54
N GLU A 622 -3.23 15.88 13.43
CA GLU A 622 -2.07 15.10 13.89
C GLU A 622 -2.53 14.05 14.89
N THR A 623 -2.43 12.78 14.50
CA THR A 623 -2.98 11.66 15.30
C THR A 623 -2.24 11.47 16.64
N ALA A 624 -0.97 11.82 16.70
CA ALA A 624 -0.13 11.65 17.90
C ALA A 624 -0.55 12.58 19.05
N THR A 625 -0.97 13.80 18.75
CA THR A 625 -1.23 14.83 19.79
C THR A 625 -2.66 15.37 19.78
N GLY A 626 -3.45 15.02 18.77
CA GLY A 626 -4.78 15.60 18.56
C GLY A 626 -4.75 17.07 18.13
N THR A 627 -3.65 17.52 17.52
CA THR A 627 -3.50 18.89 17.05
C THR A 627 -4.07 19.07 15.66
N MET A 628 -4.89 20.10 15.47
CA MET A 628 -5.29 20.55 14.13
C MET A 628 -4.27 21.56 13.61
N LEU A 629 -3.74 21.28 12.42
CA LEU A 629 -2.74 22.11 11.77
C LEU A 629 -3.26 22.61 10.42
N GLN A 630 -3.11 23.91 10.19
CA GLN A 630 -3.36 24.47 8.88
C GLN A 630 -2.22 24.04 7.93
N GLY A 631 -2.57 23.49 6.77
CA GLY A 631 -1.61 23.18 5.72
C GLY A 631 -1.25 24.37 4.83
N GLY A 632 -0.55 24.11 3.73
CA GLY A 632 0.09 25.12 2.88
C GLY A 632 1.38 25.66 3.54
N GLN A 633 2.02 24.90 4.41
CA GLN A 633 3.21 25.35 5.15
C GLN A 633 4.11 24.18 5.56
N ILE A 634 5.33 24.54 5.92
CA ILE A 634 6.29 23.63 6.54
C ILE A 634 6.24 23.85 8.06
N VAL A 635 6.14 22.77 8.82
CA VAL A 635 6.12 22.78 10.29
C VAL A 635 7.24 21.90 10.83
N GLU A 636 7.83 22.28 11.95
CA GLU A 636 8.70 21.40 12.74
C GLU A 636 7.91 20.86 13.92
N ARG A 637 7.88 19.52 14.07
CA ARG A 637 7.14 18.87 15.14
C ARG A 637 8.06 17.95 15.94
N ARG A 638 7.68 17.66 17.18
CA ARG A 638 8.45 16.83 18.12
C ARG A 638 7.65 15.61 18.52
N PHE A 639 8.30 14.44 18.53
CA PHE A 639 7.65 13.15 18.81
C PHE A 639 8.45 12.35 19.83
N LEU A 640 7.75 11.77 20.80
CA LEU A 640 8.30 10.79 21.73
C LEU A 640 8.41 9.41 21.05
N ILE A 641 9.00 8.42 21.74
CA ILE A 641 9.22 7.08 21.14
C ILE A 641 7.91 6.36 20.79
N ASP A 642 6.84 6.60 21.51
CA ASP A 642 5.50 6.03 21.29
C ASP A 642 4.62 6.85 20.33
N GLU A 643 5.14 7.97 19.84
CA GLU A 643 4.47 8.86 18.90
C GLU A 643 5.05 8.74 17.48
N TYR A 644 4.18 8.90 16.48
CA TYR A 644 4.58 8.84 15.07
C TYR A 644 3.84 9.88 14.22
N PRO A 645 4.53 10.56 13.29
CA PRO A 645 3.93 11.63 12.48
C PRO A 645 2.95 11.09 11.43
N VAL A 646 1.68 11.10 11.77
CA VAL A 646 0.58 10.78 10.85
C VAL A 646 -0.47 11.87 10.93
N TYR A 647 -0.81 12.40 9.78
CA TYR A 647 -1.77 13.50 9.61
C TYR A 647 -2.96 13.02 8.82
N VAL A 648 -4.14 13.18 9.35
CA VAL A 648 -5.39 12.81 8.69
C VAL A 648 -6.08 14.07 8.20
N LYS A 649 -6.58 14.07 6.97
CA LYS A 649 -7.35 15.19 6.42
C LYS A 649 -8.56 15.46 7.30
N ALA A 650 -8.85 16.74 7.56
CA ALA A 650 -10.03 17.16 8.32
C ALA A 650 -11.32 16.57 7.73
N GLY A 651 -12.19 16.09 8.60
CA GLY A 651 -13.46 15.50 8.24
C GLY A 651 -13.40 14.06 7.71
N SER A 652 -12.22 13.45 7.60
CA SER A 652 -12.08 12.07 7.09
C SER A 652 -12.87 11.06 7.91
N ILE A 653 -13.43 10.06 7.20
CA ILE A 653 -14.09 8.89 7.77
C ILE A 653 -13.22 7.67 7.43
N ILE A 654 -12.58 7.10 8.44
CA ILE A 654 -11.66 5.96 8.28
C ILE A 654 -12.32 4.72 8.86
N PRO A 655 -12.67 3.71 8.05
CA PRO A 655 -13.14 2.44 8.58
C PRO A 655 -11.99 1.69 9.26
N THR A 656 -12.23 1.25 10.49
CA THR A 656 -11.27 0.53 11.33
C THR A 656 -11.92 -0.71 11.94
N THR A 657 -11.13 -1.62 12.54
CA THR A 657 -11.71 -2.72 13.30
C THR A 657 -12.32 -2.19 14.61
N GLY A 658 -13.55 -2.60 14.89
CA GLY A 658 -14.26 -2.17 16.10
C GLY A 658 -13.92 -2.98 17.35
N SER A 659 -13.01 -3.95 17.26
CA SER A 659 -12.56 -4.81 18.35
C SER A 659 -11.14 -5.29 18.12
N ASP A 660 -10.48 -5.74 19.19
CA ASP A 660 -9.19 -6.40 19.07
C ASP A 660 -9.34 -7.72 18.30
N VAL A 661 -8.44 -7.95 17.37
CA VAL A 661 -8.39 -9.16 16.52
C VAL A 661 -7.08 -9.90 16.70
N LYS A 662 -7.12 -11.22 16.57
CA LYS A 662 -5.91 -12.07 16.62
C LYS A 662 -5.23 -12.18 15.26
N ASN A 663 -6.02 -12.09 14.20
CA ASN A 663 -5.61 -12.12 12.81
C ASN A 663 -6.72 -11.51 11.93
N LEU A 664 -6.45 -11.31 10.64
CA LEU A 664 -7.41 -10.71 9.72
C LEU A 664 -8.59 -11.61 9.32
N ALA A 665 -8.64 -12.86 9.78
CA ALA A 665 -9.82 -13.71 9.57
C ALA A 665 -11.07 -13.15 10.29
N SER A 666 -10.89 -12.44 11.43
CA SER A 666 -11.96 -11.85 12.23
C SER A 666 -12.07 -10.31 12.13
N CYS A 667 -11.29 -9.65 11.30
CA CYS A 667 -11.28 -8.19 11.23
C CYS A 667 -12.60 -7.56 10.74
N SER A 668 -13.48 -8.35 10.15
CA SER A 668 -14.76 -7.92 9.62
C SER A 668 -15.95 -8.13 10.57
N ASP A 669 -15.76 -8.65 11.77
CA ASP A 669 -16.84 -8.95 12.70
C ASP A 669 -17.52 -7.68 13.22
N LYS A 670 -16.72 -6.66 13.52
CA LYS A 670 -17.19 -5.34 13.92
C LYS A 670 -16.37 -4.25 13.22
N VAL A 671 -17.05 -3.24 12.68
CA VAL A 671 -16.41 -2.08 12.03
C VAL A 671 -16.64 -0.84 12.87
N CYS A 672 -15.57 -0.07 13.08
CA CYS A 672 -15.64 1.25 13.70
C CYS A 672 -15.37 2.31 12.61
N LEU A 673 -16.14 3.38 12.61
CA LEU A 673 -15.90 4.56 11.79
C LEU A 673 -15.17 5.60 12.62
N ASP A 674 -13.87 5.70 12.40
CA ASP A 674 -13.05 6.76 13.01
C ASP A 674 -13.26 8.05 12.21
N ILE A 675 -13.90 9.05 12.83
CA ILE A 675 -14.24 10.32 12.21
C ILE A 675 -13.36 11.42 12.80
N TYR A 676 -12.62 12.05 11.93
CA TYR A 676 -11.67 13.09 12.31
C TYR A 676 -12.30 14.47 12.25
N PRO A 677 -11.88 15.41 13.13
CA PRO A 677 -12.50 16.71 13.23
C PRO A 677 -12.32 17.53 11.95
N GLY A 678 -13.33 18.34 11.65
CA GLY A 678 -13.34 19.24 10.51
C GLY A 678 -14.77 19.61 10.14
N ASN A 679 -15.02 20.91 9.90
CA ASN A 679 -16.32 21.41 9.50
C ASN A 679 -16.47 21.34 7.96
N VAL A 680 -16.32 20.12 7.41
CA VAL A 680 -16.38 19.85 5.98
C VAL A 680 -17.31 18.67 5.70
N GLU A 681 -17.97 18.69 4.55
CA GLU A 681 -18.69 17.51 4.07
C GLU A 681 -17.67 16.54 3.49
N SER A 682 -17.76 15.27 3.88
CA SER A 682 -16.85 14.23 3.40
C SER A 682 -17.54 12.89 3.25
N GLU A 683 -16.90 12.03 2.47
CA GLU A 683 -17.36 10.68 2.18
C GLU A 683 -16.25 9.66 2.44
N GLY A 684 -16.65 8.49 2.94
CA GLY A 684 -15.79 7.32 3.13
C GLY A 684 -16.50 6.07 2.65
N GLN A 685 -15.75 4.99 2.50
CA GLN A 685 -16.31 3.70 2.13
C GLN A 685 -15.61 2.55 2.83
N TYR A 686 -16.33 1.45 2.95
CA TYR A 686 -15.82 0.17 3.44
C TYR A 686 -16.09 -0.91 2.39
N TYR A 687 -15.01 -1.47 1.86
CA TYR A 687 -15.03 -2.62 0.96
C TYR A 687 -14.87 -3.91 1.76
N GLU A 688 -15.63 -4.92 1.40
CA GLU A 688 -15.54 -6.25 2.00
C GLU A 688 -15.79 -7.36 0.98
N ASP A 689 -15.07 -8.47 1.14
CA ASP A 689 -15.22 -9.71 0.39
C ASP A 689 -14.88 -10.91 1.29
N ASN A 690 -14.80 -12.10 0.72
CA ASN A 690 -14.39 -13.30 1.45
C ASN A 690 -12.96 -13.22 2.02
N GLY A 691 -12.09 -12.43 1.42
CA GLY A 691 -10.69 -12.23 1.82
C GLY A 691 -9.68 -13.06 1.03
N ASN A 692 -10.11 -14.12 0.33
CA ASN A 692 -9.23 -14.97 -0.45
C ASN A 692 -9.85 -15.55 -1.73
N ASP A 693 -11.16 -15.38 -1.95
CA ASP A 693 -11.84 -15.85 -3.17
C ASP A 693 -11.30 -15.12 -4.39
N ARG A 694 -11.15 -15.84 -5.50
CA ARG A 694 -10.66 -15.30 -6.77
C ARG A 694 -11.64 -14.34 -7.44
N ASP A 695 -12.94 -14.49 -7.18
CA ASP A 695 -14.01 -13.69 -7.79
C ASP A 695 -14.24 -12.33 -7.09
N TYR A 696 -13.23 -11.77 -6.45
CA TYR A 696 -13.31 -10.50 -5.72
C TYR A 696 -13.71 -9.30 -6.59
N ASP A 697 -13.62 -9.41 -7.91
CA ASP A 697 -14.10 -8.43 -8.88
C ASP A 697 -15.62 -8.44 -9.05
N LYS A 698 -16.28 -9.55 -8.68
CA LYS A 698 -17.73 -9.77 -8.84
C LYS A 698 -18.45 -10.04 -7.52
N LYS A 699 -17.76 -10.66 -6.54
CA LYS A 699 -18.31 -11.09 -5.25
C LYS A 699 -17.75 -10.25 -4.12
N TYR A 700 -18.33 -9.10 -3.89
CA TYR A 700 -17.95 -8.15 -2.85
C TYR A 700 -19.14 -7.31 -2.41
N ALA A 701 -18.98 -6.60 -1.31
CA ALA A 701 -19.93 -5.58 -0.89
C ALA A 701 -19.21 -4.28 -0.52
N VAL A 702 -19.92 -3.16 -0.69
CA VAL A 702 -19.45 -1.83 -0.33
C VAL A 702 -20.52 -1.11 0.48
N THR A 703 -20.11 -0.48 1.58
CA THR A 703 -20.92 0.44 2.36
C THR A 703 -20.29 1.83 2.29
N THR A 704 -21.07 2.85 1.94
CA THR A 704 -20.61 4.24 1.89
C THR A 704 -21.03 4.99 3.15
N PHE A 705 -20.23 5.96 3.55
CA PHE A 705 -20.47 6.80 4.72
C PHE A 705 -20.33 8.26 4.33
N LYS A 706 -21.15 9.13 4.91
CA LYS A 706 -21.05 10.58 4.69
C LYS A 706 -21.13 11.31 6.02
N THR A 707 -20.40 12.40 6.14
CA THR A 707 -20.54 13.31 7.27
C THR A 707 -20.74 14.74 6.78
N LYS A 708 -21.60 15.48 7.45
CA LYS A 708 -21.82 16.91 7.22
C LYS A 708 -22.18 17.62 8.53
N TYR A 709 -22.10 18.95 8.51
CA TYR A 709 -22.39 19.78 9.64
C TYR A 709 -23.51 20.77 9.31
N GLU A 710 -24.48 20.88 10.21
CA GLU A 710 -25.59 21.82 10.14
C GLU A 710 -25.72 22.58 11.47
N GLY A 711 -25.07 23.75 11.58
CA GLY A 711 -25.02 24.51 12.80
C GLY A 711 -24.32 23.76 13.94
N LYS A 712 -25.06 23.40 14.98
CA LYS A 712 -24.57 22.66 16.15
C LYS A 712 -24.60 21.13 15.93
N LYS A 713 -25.07 20.67 14.82
CA LYS A 713 -25.27 19.23 14.54
C LYS A 713 -24.25 18.70 13.57
N GLN A 714 -23.71 17.57 13.93
CA GLN A 714 -23.00 16.68 13.00
C GLN A 714 -23.97 15.56 12.59
N ILE A 715 -24.09 15.35 11.28
CA ILE A 715 -24.92 14.29 10.71
C ILE A 715 -23.98 13.30 10.01
N ILE A 716 -24.09 12.02 10.39
CA ILE A 716 -23.31 10.93 9.83
C ILE A 716 -24.28 9.93 9.25
N ASN A 717 -24.21 9.71 7.94
CA ASN A 717 -25.07 8.75 7.25
C ASN A 717 -24.28 7.48 6.94
N LEU A 718 -24.83 6.34 7.33
CA LEU A 718 -24.43 5.01 6.88
C LEU A 718 -25.33 4.64 5.71
N GLY A 719 -24.76 4.48 4.53
CA GLY A 719 -25.48 4.07 3.33
C GLY A 719 -25.85 2.58 3.38
N GLU A 720 -26.75 2.20 2.49
CA GLU A 720 -27.07 0.80 2.19
C GLU A 720 -25.82 0.01 1.79
N ARG A 721 -25.68 -1.23 2.28
CA ARG A 721 -24.63 -2.15 1.87
C ARG A 721 -24.95 -2.76 0.51
N LYS A 722 -24.17 -2.43 -0.51
CA LYS A 722 -24.38 -2.88 -1.89
C LYS A 722 -23.48 -4.04 -2.25
N GLY A 723 -24.07 -5.08 -2.84
CA GLY A 723 -23.35 -6.29 -3.27
C GLY A 723 -23.44 -7.45 -2.28
N SER A 724 -22.77 -8.55 -2.59
CA SER A 724 -22.75 -9.75 -1.77
C SER A 724 -21.57 -10.65 -2.09
N TYR A 725 -21.16 -11.47 -1.11
CA TYR A 725 -20.07 -12.45 -1.27
C TYR A 725 -20.31 -13.66 -0.36
N ASN A 726 -19.58 -14.74 -0.61
CA ASN A 726 -19.70 -15.98 0.17
C ASN A 726 -19.19 -15.76 1.60
N GLY A 727 -20.02 -16.11 2.57
CA GLY A 727 -19.70 -15.94 4.00
C GLY A 727 -19.96 -14.52 4.52
N MET A 728 -20.63 -13.68 3.74
CA MET A 728 -21.02 -12.34 4.21
C MET A 728 -21.97 -12.44 5.39
N PRO A 729 -21.69 -11.76 6.53
CA PRO A 729 -22.62 -11.74 7.65
C PRO A 729 -23.93 -11.03 7.25
N ALA A 730 -25.06 -11.61 7.65
CA ALA A 730 -26.38 -11.02 7.37
C ALA A 730 -26.48 -9.59 7.91
N ARG A 731 -25.99 -9.36 9.13
CA ARG A 731 -25.85 -8.05 9.77
C ARG A 731 -24.45 -7.89 10.31
N ARG A 732 -23.99 -6.64 10.46
CA ARG A 732 -22.69 -6.29 10.98
C ARG A 732 -22.83 -5.28 12.11
N SER A 733 -22.03 -5.47 13.15
CA SER A 733 -21.94 -4.50 14.23
C SER A 733 -21.12 -3.28 13.82
N TYR A 734 -21.64 -2.09 14.08
CA TYR A 734 -20.95 -0.83 13.83
C TYR A 734 -20.80 -0.01 15.11
N SER A 735 -19.69 0.71 15.19
CA SER A 735 -19.48 1.80 16.14
C SER A 735 -18.96 3.03 15.41
N VAL A 736 -19.13 4.19 16.03
CA VAL A 736 -18.59 5.46 15.53
C VAL A 736 -17.72 6.08 16.61
N LYS A 737 -16.49 6.43 16.26
CA LYS A 737 -15.55 7.11 17.14
C LYS A 737 -15.22 8.49 16.53
N ILE A 738 -15.56 9.56 17.25
CA ILE A 738 -15.37 10.94 16.77
C ILE A 738 -14.32 11.61 17.63
N TYR A 739 -13.27 12.07 16.98
CA TYR A 739 -12.11 12.69 17.62
C TYR A 739 -12.25 14.20 17.75
N GLY A 740 -11.60 14.78 18.76
CA GLY A 740 -11.43 16.22 18.93
C GLY A 740 -12.72 16.99 19.22
N VAL A 741 -13.73 16.35 19.80
CA VAL A 741 -15.04 16.93 20.05
C VAL A 741 -15.36 16.96 21.56
N PRO A 742 -16.23 17.91 22.04
CA PRO A 742 -16.74 17.88 23.40
C PRO A 742 -17.80 16.81 23.59
N ALA A 743 -18.19 16.56 24.84
CA ALA A 743 -19.31 15.71 25.16
C ALA A 743 -20.60 16.25 24.48
N PRO A 744 -21.34 15.41 23.73
CA PRO A 744 -22.57 15.85 23.07
C PRO A 744 -23.69 16.06 24.08
N THR A 745 -24.66 16.92 23.72
CA THR A 745 -25.88 17.11 24.50
C THR A 745 -26.99 16.14 24.09
N GLU A 746 -26.93 15.64 22.85
CA GLU A 746 -27.92 14.70 22.31
C GLU A 746 -27.28 13.85 21.21
N VAL A 747 -27.62 12.56 21.18
CA VAL A 747 -27.25 11.64 20.12
C VAL A 747 -28.49 10.86 19.68
N LEU A 748 -28.81 10.91 18.39
CA LEU A 748 -30.00 10.28 17.80
C LEU A 748 -29.57 9.38 16.62
N LEU A 749 -29.98 8.11 16.65
CA LEU A 749 -29.92 7.21 15.49
C LEU A 749 -31.34 7.04 14.93
N ASP A 750 -31.55 7.45 13.68
CA ASP A 750 -32.87 7.42 13.03
C ASP A 750 -33.97 8.10 13.87
N GLY A 751 -33.58 9.22 14.51
CA GLY A 751 -34.47 10.00 15.37
C GLY A 751 -34.72 9.40 16.76
N LYS A 752 -34.09 8.30 17.14
CA LYS A 752 -34.17 7.67 18.47
C LYS A 752 -32.91 7.94 19.26
N SER A 753 -33.05 8.28 20.54
CA SER A 753 -31.90 8.50 21.44
C SER A 753 -31.08 7.22 21.57
N VAL A 754 -29.78 7.35 21.49
CA VAL A 754 -28.79 6.28 21.71
C VAL A 754 -27.76 6.77 22.72
N ASP A 755 -27.25 5.84 23.52
CA ASP A 755 -26.21 6.14 24.48
C ASP A 755 -24.85 6.34 23.80
N CYS A 756 -24.04 7.23 24.36
CA CYS A 756 -22.66 7.44 23.95
C CYS A 756 -21.74 7.43 25.17
N THR A 757 -20.50 7.05 24.95
CA THR A 757 -19.41 7.16 25.93
C THR A 757 -18.51 8.33 25.53
N TYR A 758 -18.31 9.27 26.44
CA TYR A 758 -17.33 10.33 26.25
C TYR A 758 -16.01 9.97 26.95
N ILE A 759 -14.90 10.07 26.22
CA ILE A 759 -13.55 9.79 26.71
C ILE A 759 -12.79 11.13 26.74
N PRO A 760 -12.83 11.85 27.89
CA PRO A 760 -12.36 13.23 27.96
C PRO A 760 -10.86 13.38 27.78
N GLU A 761 -10.04 12.41 28.19
CA GLU A 761 -8.59 12.42 28.01
C GLU A 761 -8.15 12.28 26.55
N GLU A 762 -9.02 11.72 25.69
CA GLU A 762 -8.81 11.58 24.25
C GLU A 762 -9.64 12.59 23.45
N LEU A 763 -10.53 13.35 24.08
CA LEU A 763 -11.54 14.20 23.43
C LEU A 763 -12.37 13.41 22.40
N VAL A 764 -12.86 12.23 22.78
CA VAL A 764 -13.52 11.30 21.90
C VAL A 764 -14.95 11.01 22.36
N VAL A 765 -15.84 10.97 21.39
CA VAL A 765 -17.19 10.39 21.53
C VAL A 765 -17.20 9.03 20.87
N LEU A 766 -17.56 8.00 21.62
CA LEU A 766 -17.77 6.64 21.14
C LEU A 766 -19.27 6.29 21.20
N ILE A 767 -19.83 5.86 20.06
CA ILE A 767 -21.24 5.52 19.92
C ILE A 767 -21.35 4.11 19.37
N GLU A 768 -22.08 3.24 20.07
CA GLU A 768 -22.36 1.88 19.59
C GLU A 768 -23.68 1.89 18.81
N LEU A 769 -23.63 1.56 17.53
CA LEU A 769 -24.82 1.52 16.66
C LEU A 769 -25.52 0.15 16.67
N GLY A 770 -24.87 -0.88 17.25
CA GLY A 770 -25.33 -2.25 17.16
C GLY A 770 -25.24 -2.79 15.73
N GLU A 771 -26.27 -3.49 15.29
CA GLU A 771 -26.37 -4.12 13.97
C GLU A 771 -27.49 -3.46 13.15
N PRO A 772 -27.25 -2.26 12.56
CA PRO A 772 -28.22 -1.57 11.73
C PRO A 772 -28.64 -2.44 10.53
N ASP A 773 -29.83 -2.17 9.98
CA ASP A 773 -30.32 -2.91 8.82
C ASP A 773 -29.48 -2.60 7.58
N PRO A 774 -28.80 -3.58 6.98
CA PRO A 774 -27.89 -3.31 5.85
C PRO A 774 -28.60 -2.91 4.55
N GLU A 775 -29.93 -3.08 4.47
CA GLU A 775 -30.75 -2.72 3.30
C GLU A 775 -31.29 -1.29 3.36
N CYS A 776 -30.97 -0.54 4.42
CA CYS A 776 -31.43 0.83 4.64
C CYS A 776 -30.28 1.79 4.86
N GLU A 777 -30.50 3.05 4.52
CA GLU A 777 -29.66 4.14 5.00
C GLU A 777 -30.03 4.49 6.44
N HIS A 778 -29.02 4.73 7.29
CA HIS A 778 -29.16 5.16 8.68
C HIS A 778 -28.53 6.52 8.90
N SER A 779 -29.20 7.37 9.71
CA SER A 779 -28.75 8.72 10.03
C SER A 779 -28.45 8.87 11.51
N LEU A 780 -27.18 9.07 11.85
CA LEU A 780 -26.73 9.41 13.19
C LEU A 780 -26.58 10.93 13.30
N GLN A 781 -27.32 11.55 14.22
CA GLN A 781 -27.29 12.98 14.47
C GLN A 781 -26.70 13.23 15.87
N ILE A 782 -25.72 14.10 15.94
CA ILE A 782 -25.00 14.44 17.17
C ILE A 782 -25.12 15.94 17.37
N THR A 783 -25.60 16.37 18.54
CA THR A 783 -25.74 17.81 18.90
C THR A 783 -24.70 18.18 19.95
N TYR A 784 -23.91 19.20 19.67
CA TYR A 784 -22.91 19.71 20.59
C TYR A 784 -23.40 20.98 21.32
N PRO A 785 -22.92 21.29 22.57
CA PRO A 785 -23.44 22.39 23.40
C PRO A 785 -23.31 23.76 22.74
N GLU A 786 -22.17 24.06 22.11
CA GLU A 786 -21.85 25.37 21.55
C GLU A 786 -21.61 25.33 20.02
N GLY A 787 -21.97 24.23 19.38
CA GLY A 787 -21.61 23.95 17.99
C GLY A 787 -20.26 23.24 17.90
N MET A 788 -19.71 23.08 16.69
CA MET A 788 -18.37 22.52 16.54
C MET A 788 -17.38 23.41 17.27
N PRO A 789 -16.66 22.87 18.26
CA PRO A 789 -15.71 23.67 19.01
C PRO A 789 -14.61 24.19 18.08
N GLU A 790 -14.10 25.38 18.35
CA GLU A 790 -12.71 25.67 18.00
C GLU A 790 -11.88 24.62 18.73
N LEU A 791 -11.27 23.74 17.96
CA LEU A 791 -10.58 22.58 18.48
C LEU A 791 -9.48 23.04 19.41
N ASN A 792 -9.49 22.56 20.62
CA ASN A 792 -8.44 22.80 21.61
C ASN A 792 -7.17 22.09 21.12
N ASN A 793 -6.41 22.79 20.29
CA ASN A 793 -5.29 22.25 19.55
C ASN A 793 -4.25 21.59 20.45
N GLY A 794 -4.09 20.29 20.30
CA GLY A 794 -3.06 19.50 20.96
C GLY A 794 -3.35 19.15 22.42
N LEU A 795 -4.55 19.42 22.93
CA LEU A 795 -4.88 19.19 24.34
C LEU A 795 -4.68 17.71 24.77
N VAL A 796 -4.99 16.77 23.89
CA VAL A 796 -4.77 15.33 24.13
C VAL A 796 -3.29 15.01 24.36
N GLY A 797 -2.43 15.55 23.51
CA GLY A 797 -0.98 15.40 23.64
C GLY A 797 -0.45 16.11 24.88
N GLN A 798 -0.97 17.30 25.18
CA GLN A 798 -0.60 18.07 26.38
C GLN A 798 -0.92 17.29 27.67
N PHE A 799 -2.12 16.70 27.78
CA PHE A 799 -2.49 15.88 28.93
C PHE A 799 -1.58 14.66 29.08
N ARG A 800 -1.41 13.90 28.01
CA ARG A 800 -0.61 12.68 28.03
C ARG A 800 0.86 12.96 28.36
N ARG A 801 1.46 13.94 27.69
CA ARG A 801 2.86 14.31 27.93
C ARG A 801 3.06 14.89 29.32
N MET A 802 2.19 15.79 29.77
CA MET A 802 2.26 16.33 31.12
C MET A 802 2.22 15.25 32.19
N LYS A 803 1.28 14.31 32.10
CA LYS A 803 1.17 13.16 33.01
C LYS A 803 2.42 12.30 33.02
N ASN A 804 2.94 11.95 31.83
CA ASN A 804 4.12 11.12 31.69
C ASN A 804 5.37 11.82 32.25
N THR A 805 5.59 13.09 31.88
CA THR A 805 6.76 13.88 32.31
C THR A 805 6.76 14.08 33.81
N MET A 806 5.64 14.41 34.42
CA MET A 806 5.55 14.54 35.89
C MET A 806 5.82 13.22 36.59
N THR A 807 5.40 12.09 36.02
CA THR A 807 5.72 10.77 36.56
C THR A 807 7.20 10.47 36.45
N GLN A 808 7.83 10.74 35.34
CA GLN A 808 9.27 10.55 35.14
C GLN A 808 10.10 11.46 36.03
N MET A 809 9.65 12.72 36.26
CA MET A 809 10.30 13.64 37.17
C MET A 809 10.34 13.12 38.59
N LYS A 810 9.31 12.38 39.06
CA LYS A 810 9.33 11.73 40.39
C LYS A 810 10.41 10.62 40.48
N TYR A 811 10.75 9.98 39.36
CA TYR A 811 11.87 9.01 39.31
C TYR A 811 13.25 9.70 39.25
N ARG A 812 13.34 10.87 38.61
CA ARG A 812 14.58 11.68 38.53
C ARG A 812 14.89 12.41 39.84
N ASP A 813 13.86 12.86 40.54
CA ASP A 813 13.94 13.53 41.85
C ASP A 813 12.82 13.00 42.75
N ALA A 814 13.14 12.00 43.56
CA ALA A 814 12.18 11.32 44.45
C ALA A 814 11.58 12.25 45.54
N GLY A 815 12.19 13.39 45.78
CA GLY A 815 11.72 14.42 46.74
C GLY A 815 10.91 15.54 46.12
N ILE A 816 10.64 15.48 44.79
CA ILE A 816 10.00 16.60 44.12
C ILE A 816 8.56 16.82 44.60
N ASN A 817 8.27 18.09 45.01
CA ASN A 817 6.92 18.57 45.22
C ASN A 817 6.64 19.64 44.18
N PHE A 818 5.71 19.37 43.30
CA PHE A 818 5.36 20.31 42.24
C PHE A 818 4.70 21.58 42.81
N CYS A 819 5.08 22.75 42.30
CA CYS A 819 4.43 24.01 42.64
C CYS A 819 2.95 24.00 42.18
N GLU A 820 2.15 24.94 42.72
CA GLU A 820 0.71 24.97 42.60
C GLU A 820 0.23 24.74 41.14
N GLY A 821 0.64 25.54 40.18
CA GLY A 821 0.20 25.41 38.80
C GLY A 821 0.63 24.10 38.10
N LEU A 822 1.84 23.60 38.38
CA LEU A 822 2.31 22.29 37.85
C LEU A 822 1.51 21.14 38.47
N GLY A 823 1.33 21.16 39.80
CA GLY A 823 0.56 20.16 40.52
C GLY A 823 -0.91 20.10 40.07
N GLU A 824 -1.51 21.27 39.79
CA GLU A 824 -2.88 21.35 39.24
C GLU A 824 -2.98 20.74 37.84
N MET A 825 -2.05 21.02 36.92
CA MET A 825 -2.05 20.41 35.59
C MET A 825 -1.99 18.90 35.67
N GLY A 826 -1.12 18.34 36.51
CA GLY A 826 -1.04 16.90 36.72
C GLY A 826 -2.32 16.31 37.30
N SER A 827 -2.90 16.98 38.29
CA SER A 827 -4.16 16.56 38.90
C SER A 827 -5.33 16.63 37.92
N ILE A 828 -5.39 17.65 37.09
CA ILE A 828 -6.42 17.77 36.03
C ILE A 828 -6.26 16.65 35.02
N SER A 829 -5.04 16.39 34.55
CA SER A 829 -4.76 15.31 33.58
C SER A 829 -5.15 13.93 34.11
N GLU A 830 -5.10 13.69 35.42
CA GLU A 830 -5.58 12.45 36.03
C GLU A 830 -7.09 12.46 36.32
N ALA A 831 -7.62 13.60 36.80
CA ALA A 831 -9.00 13.72 37.25
C ALA A 831 -10.05 13.68 36.15
N LEU A 832 -9.69 14.07 34.91
CA LEU A 832 -10.60 13.99 33.76
C LEU A 832 -11.06 12.57 33.46
N LEU A 833 -10.27 11.57 33.84
CA LEU A 833 -10.67 10.16 33.77
C LEU A 833 -11.87 9.81 34.64
N TYR A 834 -12.00 10.49 35.80
CA TYR A 834 -12.99 10.16 36.83
C TYR A 834 -14.16 11.13 36.87
N PHE A 835 -14.00 12.33 36.37
CA PHE A 835 -14.96 13.44 36.46
C PHE A 835 -15.17 14.14 35.10
N PRO A 836 -15.68 13.41 34.10
CA PRO A 836 -15.87 13.96 32.75
C PRO A 836 -16.82 15.16 32.71
N GLU A 837 -17.74 15.28 33.66
CA GLU A 837 -18.67 16.41 33.80
C GLU A 837 -17.99 17.73 34.20
N GLU A 838 -16.80 17.68 34.82
CA GLU A 838 -16.03 18.86 35.20
C GLU A 838 -15.08 19.33 34.06
N PHE A 839 -15.12 18.65 32.92
CA PHE A 839 -14.18 18.86 31.80
C PHE A 839 -14.08 20.34 31.39
N ALA A 840 -15.19 21.02 31.14
CA ALA A 840 -15.21 22.38 30.62
C ALA A 840 -14.56 23.41 31.59
N SER A 841 -14.79 23.24 32.90
CA SER A 841 -14.22 24.12 33.90
C SER A 841 -12.72 23.85 34.16
N ARG A 842 -12.30 22.59 34.12
CA ARG A 842 -10.92 22.20 34.40
C ARG A 842 -9.98 22.43 33.22
N ILE A 843 -10.48 22.33 31.99
CA ILE A 843 -9.70 22.59 30.78
C ILE A 843 -9.16 24.03 30.78
N GLN A 844 -9.98 25.02 31.10
CA GLN A 844 -9.54 26.40 31.08
C GLN A 844 -8.37 26.60 32.06
N GLN A 845 -8.49 26.05 33.28
CA GLN A 845 -7.42 26.10 34.27
C GLN A 845 -6.14 25.40 33.79
N PHE A 846 -6.28 24.24 33.14
CA PHE A 846 -5.13 23.54 32.59
C PHE A 846 -4.44 24.38 31.51
N GLN A 847 -5.18 24.93 30.57
CA GLN A 847 -4.65 25.74 29.47
C GLN A 847 -3.99 27.05 30.01
N ASP A 848 -4.58 27.70 30.98
CA ASP A 848 -4.00 28.90 31.60
C ASP A 848 -2.65 28.60 32.26
N ASN A 849 -2.52 27.46 32.94
CA ASN A 849 -1.28 26.99 33.52
C ASN A 849 -0.27 26.53 32.46
N TYR A 850 -0.72 25.83 31.43
CA TYR A 850 0.13 25.36 30.31
C TYR A 850 0.76 26.55 29.56
N ASN A 851 0.00 27.61 29.33
CA ASN A 851 0.50 28.83 28.69
C ASN A 851 1.57 29.56 29.55
N GLN A 852 1.61 29.28 30.86
CA GLN A 852 2.61 29.81 31.81
C GLN A 852 3.69 28.79 32.18
N LEU A 853 3.78 27.65 31.45
CA LEU A 853 4.67 26.54 31.79
C LEU A 853 6.13 26.97 32.04
N PRO A 854 6.79 27.79 31.19
CA PRO A 854 8.17 28.26 31.47
C PRO A 854 8.32 28.96 32.81
N GLN A 855 7.36 29.86 33.17
CA GLN A 855 7.36 30.59 34.44
C GLN A 855 7.09 29.67 35.63
N LEU A 856 6.23 28.64 35.47
CA LEU A 856 5.98 27.64 36.50
C LEU A 856 7.21 26.78 36.76
N LEU A 857 7.94 26.39 35.71
CA LEU A 857 9.20 25.67 35.85
C LEU A 857 10.32 26.49 36.50
N ASP A 858 10.34 27.82 36.30
CA ASP A 858 11.25 28.72 37.01
C ASP A 858 10.92 28.77 38.50
N LYS A 859 9.63 28.78 38.87
CA LYS A 859 9.19 28.71 40.27
C LYS A 859 9.51 27.38 40.92
N GLN A 860 9.50 26.29 40.14
CA GLN A 860 9.77 24.94 40.62
C GLN A 860 11.22 24.71 41.04
N LYS A 861 12.16 25.57 40.61
CA LYS A 861 13.60 25.48 40.95
C LYS A 861 14.24 24.14 40.55
N LEU A 862 13.91 23.64 39.38
CA LEU A 862 14.54 22.45 38.80
C LEU A 862 16.02 22.73 38.45
N SER A 863 16.83 21.67 38.40
CA SER A 863 18.13 21.76 37.74
C SER A 863 17.93 22.18 36.27
N PRO A 864 18.92 22.84 35.64
CA PRO A 864 18.82 23.19 34.23
C PRO A 864 18.52 21.97 33.33
N GLU A 865 19.11 20.81 33.60
CA GLU A 865 18.88 19.57 32.92
C GLU A 865 17.43 19.08 33.07
N ASN A 866 16.90 19.05 34.28
CA ASN A 866 15.52 18.63 34.55
C ASN A 866 14.49 19.61 33.99
N LYS A 867 14.80 20.91 33.97
CA LYS A 867 13.97 21.94 33.37
C LYS A 867 13.91 21.74 31.85
N GLN A 868 15.05 21.50 31.22
CA GLN A 868 15.13 21.26 29.77
C GLN A 868 14.40 19.97 29.38
N PHE A 869 14.62 18.89 30.13
CA PHE A 869 13.89 17.62 29.95
C PHE A 869 12.38 17.84 30.00
N PHE A 870 11.88 18.60 31.00
CA PHE A 870 10.45 18.86 31.12
C PHE A 870 9.91 19.65 29.92
N LEU A 871 10.64 20.67 29.46
CA LEU A 871 10.24 21.48 28.31
C LEU A 871 10.26 20.64 27.00
N ASP A 872 11.27 19.82 26.80
CA ASP A 872 11.41 18.99 25.60
C ASP A 872 10.33 17.92 25.52
N ASP A 873 9.93 17.34 26.64
CA ASP A 873 8.88 16.33 26.69
C ASP A 873 7.48 16.93 26.50
N VAL A 874 7.19 18.09 27.10
CA VAL A 874 5.83 18.65 27.16
C VAL A 874 5.50 19.55 25.99
N LEU A 875 6.46 20.34 25.51
CA LEU A 875 6.26 21.27 24.39
C LEU A 875 6.51 20.58 23.04
N TYR A 876 5.70 20.91 22.04
CA TYR A 876 5.81 20.36 20.68
C TYR A 876 5.42 21.38 19.60
#